data_3de299dd47615f912138e4d7a4ab7775
#
_entry.id   3de299dd47615f912138e4d7a4ab7775
#
_cell.length_a   1.000
_cell.length_b   1.000
_cell.length_c   1.000
_cell.angle_alpha   90.00
_cell.angle_beta   90.00
_cell.angle_gamma   90.00
#
_symmetry.space_group_name_H-M   'P 1'
#
loop_
_entity.id
_entity.type
_entity.pdbx_description
1 polymer ?
#
loop_
_entity_poly.entity_id
_entity_poly.type
_entity_poly.pdbx_seq_one_letter_code
_entity_poly.pdbx_strand_id
1 'polypeptide(L)'
;MRIGLFTDAYLPDINGVVSSVATLKHALEELGHTVFIITNHKGTKIVEDENGHILRLPGFEIKKFYGYKMSSPLQFSADAYIERMDLDVIHIQTEAGVGMFGRQMAKALHIPIVYTYHTMYEDYTHYFNPLDFDSVEKLGKSVIRTFSRVMSNGSQAVIAPSEKTKQALLQYGVMAPIYIVPTGLDLSEYDRKNLDENRVQSIREELGFTSEDHIVVFVGRIAKEKAIEIPIEAISKNADPHLHLVIVGGGTDMEYYQDLAKKYNVSDRVHFTGKIPKENIAYYYAAFDCFVSASLSETQGMTYIEALASGLLVFGRRDEVLKDLVDEGRSGYYFDDANELSQKWDVFFSKSKVERDALRAYCISKTAPYTESMFAHKALSVYNQAIDDYKRAYHVERIRMVDDFVRLTVMRNCDNEPVKVMIPTDDFFDLKITKDTMLDAYLIDNYLDMQLFYKAFELMKKRVFSNDYTSYQMVQYGKKYLGLDEDQALDIIHEFMERHWIDDKEYAFDKAQAWHSYGQPKMQICQKLKRAGIVDDVIEDALASLDVETERSNAIKLARRLAHSLKEQSSRMQRQTLVNKLVTKGYSFELAKQVSESIELDENDDEALQRTIAKAKRLYATFDQPKRNQKIQTYCVRKGFNISAIKEVLEGESE
;
A
#
# COMPACT_ATOMS: atom_id res chain seq x y z
N MET A 1 -19.13 7.83 22.49
CA MET A 1 -18.34 8.55 21.46
C MET A 1 -18.98 9.89 21.12
N ARG A 2 -18.16 10.84 20.70
CA ARG A 2 -18.57 12.15 20.18
C ARG A 2 -18.33 12.15 18.67
N ILE A 3 -19.39 12.14 17.89
CA ILE A 3 -19.39 11.85 16.45
C ILE A 3 -19.80 13.09 15.68
N GLY A 4 -18.98 13.56 14.75
CA GLY A 4 -19.29 14.67 13.85
C GLY A 4 -19.76 14.19 12.49
N LEU A 5 -21.02 14.43 12.11
CA LEU A 5 -21.56 14.13 10.78
C LEU A 5 -21.51 15.41 9.92
N PHE A 6 -20.65 15.40 8.90
CA PHE A 6 -20.43 16.54 8.01
C PHE A 6 -21.18 16.33 6.70
N THR A 7 -22.15 17.19 6.40
CA THR A 7 -23.05 17.07 5.26
C THR A 7 -23.43 18.41 4.66
N ASP A 8 -23.44 18.54 3.33
CA ASP A 8 -23.92 19.75 2.64
C ASP A 8 -25.45 19.86 2.58
N ALA A 9 -26.16 18.79 2.96
CA ALA A 9 -27.62 18.77 2.99
C ALA A 9 -28.13 18.17 4.30
N TYR A 10 -29.01 18.91 5.00
CA TYR A 10 -29.68 18.46 6.22
C TYR A 10 -31.06 19.09 6.35
N LEU A 11 -31.85 18.64 7.29
CA LEU A 11 -33.20 19.17 7.56
C LEU A 11 -33.21 20.70 7.56
N PRO A 12 -34.22 21.38 6.94
CA PRO A 12 -35.48 20.85 6.44
C PRO A 12 -35.46 20.36 4.98
N ASP A 13 -34.28 20.22 4.34
CA ASP A 13 -34.20 19.66 2.97
C ASP A 13 -34.68 18.20 2.96
N ILE A 14 -35.23 17.71 1.84
CA ILE A 14 -35.76 16.36 1.73
C ILE A 14 -35.06 15.63 0.57
N ASN A 15 -34.20 14.69 0.87
CA ASN A 15 -33.57 13.75 -0.06
C ASN A 15 -33.02 12.54 0.69
N GLY A 16 -32.56 11.52 -0.04
CA GLY A 16 -32.04 10.27 0.54
C GLY A 16 -30.86 10.46 1.51
N VAL A 17 -29.95 11.40 1.22
CA VAL A 17 -28.80 11.71 2.10
C VAL A 17 -29.27 12.31 3.42
N VAL A 18 -30.18 13.29 3.36
CA VAL A 18 -30.77 13.92 4.55
C VAL A 18 -31.47 12.88 5.42
N SER A 19 -32.28 12.01 4.83
CA SER A 19 -32.94 10.94 5.57
C SER A 19 -31.93 10.01 6.23
N SER A 20 -30.90 9.55 5.50
CA SER A 20 -29.86 8.70 6.03
C SER A 20 -29.11 9.33 7.22
N VAL A 21 -28.72 10.61 7.10
CA VAL A 21 -28.00 11.35 8.15
C VAL A 21 -28.88 11.53 9.39
N ALA A 22 -30.16 11.89 9.20
CA ALA A 22 -31.11 12.08 10.30
C ALA A 22 -31.36 10.75 11.06
N THR A 23 -31.60 9.66 10.32
CA THR A 23 -31.77 8.34 10.89
C THR A 23 -30.53 7.87 11.65
N LEU A 24 -29.33 8.06 11.06
CA LEU A 24 -28.08 7.71 11.73
C LEU A 24 -27.86 8.49 13.01
N LYS A 25 -28.12 9.81 13.00
CA LYS A 25 -28.04 10.64 14.19
C LYS A 25 -28.96 10.12 15.30
N HIS A 26 -30.24 9.94 14.98
CA HIS A 26 -31.25 9.45 15.92
C HIS A 26 -30.83 8.11 16.56
N ALA A 27 -30.50 7.12 15.72
CA ALA A 27 -30.16 5.80 16.19
C ALA A 27 -28.85 5.74 17.01
N LEU A 28 -27.85 6.58 16.69
CA LEU A 28 -26.63 6.69 17.49
C LEU A 28 -26.89 7.39 18.84
N GLU A 29 -27.77 8.37 18.89
CA GLU A 29 -28.15 9.04 20.13
C GLU A 29 -28.95 8.12 21.05
N GLU A 30 -29.83 7.27 20.52
CA GLU A 30 -30.52 6.21 21.28
C GLU A 30 -29.53 5.20 21.90
N LEU A 31 -28.39 4.94 21.24
CA LEU A 31 -27.31 4.11 21.78
C LEU A 31 -26.40 4.83 22.78
N GLY A 32 -26.76 6.10 23.17
CA GLY A 32 -26.05 6.87 24.16
C GLY A 32 -24.80 7.59 23.65
N HIS A 33 -24.66 7.81 22.36
CA HIS A 33 -23.57 8.58 21.77
C HIS A 33 -23.96 10.06 21.60
N THR A 34 -23.00 10.97 21.58
CA THR A 34 -23.24 12.39 21.30
C THR A 34 -22.96 12.63 19.83
N VAL A 35 -23.94 13.11 19.08
CA VAL A 35 -23.83 13.32 17.64
C VAL A 35 -23.98 14.81 17.31
N PHE A 36 -23.02 15.32 16.55
CA PHE A 36 -23.03 16.70 16.05
C PHE A 36 -23.25 16.69 14.53
N ILE A 37 -24.15 17.57 14.07
CA ILE A 37 -24.36 17.79 12.64
C ILE A 37 -23.67 19.07 12.24
N ILE A 38 -22.77 18.98 11.29
CA ILE A 38 -22.16 20.15 10.65
C ILE A 38 -22.71 20.21 9.23
N THR A 39 -23.44 21.29 8.95
CA THR A 39 -24.11 21.48 7.66
C THR A 39 -24.05 22.94 7.23
N ASN A 40 -24.76 23.29 6.17
CA ASN A 40 -24.80 24.66 5.67
C ASN A 40 -26.23 25.24 5.67
N HIS A 41 -26.29 26.54 5.53
CA HIS A 41 -27.54 27.26 5.29
C HIS A 41 -27.32 28.49 4.38
N LYS A 42 -28.38 29.01 3.82
CA LYS A 42 -28.34 30.27 3.07
C LYS A 42 -28.15 31.44 4.05
N GLY A 43 -26.91 31.93 4.16
CA GLY A 43 -26.61 33.04 5.08
C GLY A 43 -25.11 33.34 5.11
N THR A 44 -24.75 34.39 5.86
CA THR A 44 -23.35 34.87 5.96
C THR A 44 -22.73 34.63 7.34
N LYS A 45 -23.49 34.15 8.30
CA LYS A 45 -23.04 33.92 9.69
C LYS A 45 -23.19 32.46 10.04
N ILE A 46 -22.36 31.96 10.94
CA ILE A 46 -22.54 30.67 11.57
C ILE A 46 -23.77 30.71 12.46
N VAL A 47 -24.59 29.65 12.40
CA VAL A 47 -25.76 29.46 13.24
C VAL A 47 -25.62 28.14 13.99
N GLU A 48 -25.77 28.18 15.27
CA GLU A 48 -25.77 27.05 16.20
C GLU A 48 -27.19 26.87 16.74
N ASP A 49 -27.70 25.66 16.85
CA ASP A 49 -28.99 25.39 17.48
C ASP A 49 -28.92 25.59 19.00
N GLU A 50 -30.07 25.62 19.67
CA GLU A 50 -30.19 25.90 21.11
C GLU A 50 -29.38 24.93 21.99
N ASN A 51 -29.12 23.73 21.51
CA ASN A 51 -28.35 22.68 22.22
C ASN A 51 -26.90 22.60 21.78
N GLY A 52 -26.48 23.29 20.71
CA GLY A 52 -25.13 23.24 20.14
C GLY A 52 -24.79 21.97 19.40
N HIS A 53 -25.79 21.17 19.05
CA HIS A 53 -25.59 19.88 18.34
C HIS A 53 -25.69 20.03 16.82
N ILE A 54 -26.21 21.13 16.30
CA ILE A 54 -26.28 21.41 14.86
C ILE A 54 -25.59 22.74 14.58
N LEU A 55 -24.49 22.67 13.82
CA LEU A 55 -23.73 23.82 13.36
C LEU A 55 -24.01 24.07 11.89
N ARG A 56 -24.59 25.23 11.55
CA ARG A 56 -24.89 25.62 10.18
C ARG A 56 -23.90 26.68 9.70
N LEU A 57 -23.07 26.28 8.74
CA LEU A 57 -22.06 27.14 8.13
C LEU A 57 -22.66 28.09 7.10
N PRO A 58 -22.06 29.27 6.89
CA PRO A 58 -22.45 30.19 5.83
C PRO A 58 -22.39 29.53 4.46
N GLY A 59 -23.40 29.77 3.64
CA GLY A 59 -23.49 29.18 2.31
C GLY A 59 -24.38 29.98 1.36
N PHE A 60 -24.34 29.58 0.09
CA PHE A 60 -25.12 30.16 -0.99
C PHE A 60 -25.87 29.07 -1.75
N GLU A 61 -26.99 29.44 -2.35
CA GLU A 61 -27.85 28.55 -3.09
C GLU A 61 -27.46 28.50 -4.58
N ILE A 62 -27.28 27.31 -5.14
CA ILE A 62 -27.04 27.12 -6.57
C ILE A 62 -28.38 26.79 -7.26
N LYS A 63 -29.03 27.81 -7.83
CA LYS A 63 -30.35 27.67 -8.46
C LYS A 63 -30.42 26.63 -9.56
N LYS A 64 -29.32 26.41 -10.31
CA LYS A 64 -29.25 25.41 -11.40
C LYS A 64 -29.25 23.96 -10.92
N PHE A 65 -28.93 23.71 -9.64
CA PHE A 65 -28.89 22.38 -9.04
C PHE A 65 -29.98 22.23 -7.97
N TYR A 66 -31.23 22.36 -8.36
CA TYR A 66 -32.40 22.12 -7.50
C TYR A 66 -32.39 22.87 -6.16
N GLY A 67 -31.75 24.02 -6.11
CA GLY A 67 -31.64 24.78 -4.86
C GLY A 67 -30.61 24.22 -3.87
N TYR A 68 -29.66 23.38 -4.35
CA TYR A 68 -28.59 22.84 -3.53
C TYR A 68 -27.75 23.97 -2.92
N LYS A 69 -27.47 23.86 -1.62
CA LYS A 69 -26.70 24.87 -0.89
C LYS A 69 -25.24 24.43 -0.85
N MET A 70 -24.34 25.35 -1.06
CA MET A 70 -22.90 25.09 -1.00
C MET A 70 -22.21 26.08 -0.07
N SER A 71 -21.30 25.58 0.74
CA SER A 71 -20.42 26.39 1.59
C SER A 71 -19.01 26.44 1.01
N SER A 72 -18.24 27.46 1.40
CA SER A 72 -16.79 27.44 1.16
C SER A 72 -16.16 26.29 1.96
N PRO A 73 -15.18 25.56 1.40
CA PRO A 73 -14.39 24.62 2.19
C PRO A 73 -13.48 25.30 3.23
N LEU A 74 -13.23 26.60 3.11
CA LEU A 74 -12.44 27.39 4.06
C LEU A 74 -13.39 28.15 5.00
N GLN A 75 -13.48 27.72 6.26
CA GLN A 75 -14.39 28.23 7.28
C GLN A 75 -13.67 28.58 8.59
N PHE A 76 -12.60 29.38 8.51
CA PHE A 76 -11.73 29.71 9.65
C PHE A 76 -12.48 30.17 10.91
N SER A 77 -13.67 30.77 10.76
CA SER A 77 -14.50 31.17 11.90
C SER A 77 -15.22 29.99 12.57
N ALA A 78 -15.23 28.80 11.96
CA ALA A 78 -15.88 27.63 12.49
C ALA A 78 -14.91 26.70 13.26
N ASP A 79 -13.60 26.88 13.11
CA ASP A 79 -12.57 26.00 13.68
C ASP A 79 -12.77 25.85 15.21
N ALA A 80 -12.91 26.94 15.94
CA ALA A 80 -13.12 26.92 17.38
C ALA A 80 -14.44 26.24 17.83
N TYR A 81 -15.45 26.15 16.93
CA TYR A 81 -16.68 25.42 17.23
C TYR A 81 -16.42 23.89 17.14
N ILE A 82 -15.67 23.45 16.13
CA ILE A 82 -15.35 22.04 15.96
C ILE A 82 -14.39 21.55 17.05
N GLU A 83 -13.37 22.35 17.42
CA GLU A 83 -12.48 22.06 18.55
C GLU A 83 -13.23 21.81 19.86
N ARG A 84 -14.23 22.64 20.18
CA ARG A 84 -15.07 22.49 21.40
C ARG A 84 -15.94 21.24 21.39
N MET A 85 -16.24 20.68 20.20
CA MET A 85 -17.03 19.47 20.09
C MET A 85 -16.23 18.23 20.54
N ASP A 86 -14.91 18.27 20.60
CA ASP A 86 -14.03 17.20 21.07
C ASP A 86 -14.40 15.85 20.44
N LEU A 87 -14.35 15.79 19.11
CA LEU A 87 -14.85 14.68 18.32
C LEU A 87 -13.89 13.48 18.33
N ASP A 88 -14.40 12.29 18.53
CA ASP A 88 -13.66 11.02 18.40
C ASP A 88 -13.51 10.60 16.93
N VAL A 89 -14.47 10.95 16.08
CA VAL A 89 -14.52 10.60 14.65
C VAL A 89 -15.26 11.66 13.85
N ILE A 90 -14.78 11.93 12.66
CA ILE A 90 -15.46 12.77 11.66
C ILE A 90 -15.99 11.86 10.55
N HIS A 91 -17.31 11.87 10.37
CA HIS A 91 -17.98 11.12 9.33
C HIS A 91 -18.46 12.06 8.22
N ILE A 92 -17.84 11.95 7.06
CA ILE A 92 -18.17 12.74 5.88
C ILE A 92 -19.32 12.06 5.13
N GLN A 93 -20.41 12.82 4.91
CA GLN A 93 -21.62 12.35 4.23
C GLN A 93 -21.74 12.90 2.81
N THR A 94 -21.07 14.01 2.51
CA THR A 94 -21.05 14.64 1.18
C THR A 94 -19.64 15.15 0.87
N GLU A 95 -19.31 15.29 -0.40
CA GLU A 95 -17.98 15.62 -0.87
C GLU A 95 -17.73 17.12 -1.09
N ALA A 96 -18.78 17.95 -1.04
CA ALA A 96 -18.70 19.37 -1.34
C ALA A 96 -18.15 20.21 -0.16
N GLY A 97 -18.52 21.47 -0.08
CA GLY A 97 -17.93 22.45 0.83
C GLY A 97 -17.80 22.01 2.29
N VAL A 98 -18.88 21.47 2.87
CA VAL A 98 -18.89 21.02 4.27
C VAL A 98 -18.05 19.75 4.45
N GLY A 99 -18.13 18.81 3.51
CA GLY A 99 -17.30 17.61 3.54
C GLY A 99 -15.81 17.91 3.42
N MET A 100 -15.43 18.85 2.53
CA MET A 100 -14.04 19.30 2.40
C MET A 100 -13.57 20.04 3.66
N PHE A 101 -14.42 20.86 4.29
CA PHE A 101 -14.12 21.48 5.57
C PHE A 101 -13.89 20.43 6.66
N GLY A 102 -14.75 19.40 6.74
CA GLY A 102 -14.57 18.30 7.68
C GLY A 102 -13.24 17.58 7.54
N ARG A 103 -12.77 17.37 6.31
CA ARG A 103 -11.45 16.79 6.03
C ARG A 103 -10.30 17.68 6.52
N GLN A 104 -10.43 19.00 6.36
CA GLN A 104 -9.43 19.94 6.88
C GLN A 104 -9.38 19.91 8.41
N MET A 105 -10.56 19.89 9.06
CA MET A 105 -10.64 19.80 10.53
C MET A 105 -10.10 18.46 11.06
N ALA A 106 -10.42 17.35 10.39
CA ALA A 106 -9.88 16.04 10.74
C ALA A 106 -8.34 16.02 10.71
N LYS A 107 -7.75 16.64 9.68
CA LYS A 107 -6.30 16.78 9.56
C LYS A 107 -5.73 17.70 10.65
N ALA A 108 -6.35 18.84 10.91
CA ALA A 108 -5.87 19.82 11.88
C ALA A 108 -5.95 19.30 13.34
N LEU A 109 -7.00 18.55 13.65
CA LEU A 109 -7.27 18.03 15.00
C LEU A 109 -6.83 16.57 15.20
N HIS A 110 -6.22 15.95 14.19
CA HIS A 110 -5.78 14.56 14.23
C HIS A 110 -6.92 13.57 14.57
N ILE A 111 -8.07 13.74 13.90
CA ILE A 111 -9.27 12.92 14.09
C ILE A 111 -9.45 11.99 12.88
N PRO A 112 -9.76 10.68 13.08
CA PRO A 112 -10.01 9.75 11.97
C PRO A 112 -11.25 10.14 11.16
N ILE A 113 -11.19 9.87 9.84
CA ILE A 113 -12.28 10.12 8.90
C ILE A 113 -12.93 8.80 8.51
N VAL A 114 -14.26 8.75 8.62
CA VAL A 114 -15.08 7.77 7.92
C VAL A 114 -15.85 8.52 6.82
N TYR A 115 -16.01 7.89 5.67
CA TYR A 115 -16.70 8.51 4.53
C TYR A 115 -17.78 7.58 3.99
N THR A 116 -19.01 8.07 3.85
CA THR A 116 -20.10 7.34 3.20
C THR A 116 -20.27 7.81 1.75
N TYR A 117 -20.19 6.86 0.81
CA TYR A 117 -20.44 7.10 -0.61
C TYR A 117 -21.92 6.91 -0.95
N HIS A 118 -22.69 8.01 -0.92
CA HIS A 118 -24.14 7.97 -1.09
C HIS A 118 -24.63 7.93 -2.54
N THR A 119 -23.84 8.46 -3.49
CA THR A 119 -24.32 8.73 -4.84
C THR A 119 -23.41 8.11 -5.90
N MET A 120 -23.97 7.30 -6.78
CA MET A 120 -23.28 6.83 -7.99
C MET A 120 -23.22 7.96 -9.02
N TYR A 121 -22.25 8.85 -8.87
CA TYR A 121 -22.12 10.04 -9.71
C TYR A 121 -21.98 9.75 -11.20
N GLU A 122 -21.51 8.57 -11.59
CA GLU A 122 -21.42 8.16 -12.98
C GLU A 122 -22.80 8.09 -13.67
N ASP A 123 -23.84 7.75 -12.92
CA ASP A 123 -25.20 7.65 -13.45
C ASP A 123 -25.82 9.03 -13.73
N TYR A 124 -25.19 10.09 -13.20
CA TYR A 124 -25.63 11.48 -13.34
C TYR A 124 -24.82 12.30 -14.36
N THR A 125 -23.92 11.68 -15.10
CA THR A 125 -23.09 12.39 -16.11
C THR A 125 -23.90 13.04 -17.22
N HIS A 126 -25.08 12.50 -17.53
CA HIS A 126 -26.00 13.06 -18.53
C HIS A 126 -26.50 14.48 -18.18
N TYR A 127 -26.54 14.86 -16.89
CA TYR A 127 -26.86 16.25 -16.49
C TYR A 127 -25.80 17.27 -16.90
N PHE A 128 -24.57 16.83 -17.12
CA PHE A 128 -23.44 17.67 -17.55
C PHE A 128 -23.17 17.61 -19.05
N ASN A 129 -23.87 16.73 -19.78
CA ASN A 129 -23.72 16.53 -21.22
C ASN A 129 -25.06 16.67 -21.97
N PRO A 130 -25.66 17.89 -22.05
CA PRO A 130 -26.97 18.11 -22.66
C PRO A 130 -27.00 17.84 -24.16
N LEU A 131 -25.85 17.62 -24.81
CA LEU A 131 -25.72 17.38 -26.26
C LEU A 131 -25.34 15.93 -26.60
N ASP A 132 -25.30 15.02 -25.62
CA ASP A 132 -25.04 13.57 -25.75
C ASP A 132 -23.75 13.22 -26.55
N PHE A 133 -22.67 13.99 -26.36
CA PHE A 133 -21.39 13.65 -26.96
C PHE A 133 -20.67 12.55 -26.16
N ASP A 134 -20.45 11.38 -26.76
CA ASP A 134 -19.75 10.22 -26.16
C ASP A 134 -18.38 10.54 -25.55
N SER A 135 -17.61 11.43 -26.17
CA SER A 135 -16.29 11.85 -25.70
C SER A 135 -16.36 12.67 -24.40
N VAL A 136 -17.38 13.53 -24.27
CA VAL A 136 -17.62 14.34 -23.07
C VAL A 136 -18.10 13.46 -21.92
N GLU A 137 -18.93 12.47 -22.20
CA GLU A 137 -19.39 11.51 -21.20
C GLU A 137 -18.25 10.64 -20.65
N LYS A 138 -17.41 10.09 -21.52
CA LYS A 138 -16.23 9.29 -21.11
C LYS A 138 -15.26 10.10 -20.27
N LEU A 139 -15.00 11.35 -20.65
CA LEU A 139 -14.14 12.24 -19.85
C LEU A 139 -14.77 12.55 -18.48
N GLY A 140 -16.07 12.85 -18.45
CA GLY A 140 -16.82 13.08 -17.22
C GLY A 140 -16.75 11.89 -16.26
N LYS A 141 -16.99 10.67 -16.76
CA LYS A 141 -16.86 9.44 -15.96
C LYS A 141 -15.44 9.24 -15.40
N SER A 142 -14.41 9.50 -16.20
CA SER A 142 -13.02 9.40 -15.75
C SER A 142 -12.68 10.39 -14.62
N VAL A 143 -13.16 11.63 -14.73
CA VAL A 143 -12.99 12.66 -13.69
C VAL A 143 -13.72 12.24 -12.41
N ILE A 144 -14.95 11.77 -12.51
CA ILE A 144 -15.76 11.30 -11.38
C ILE A 144 -15.08 10.12 -10.67
N ARG A 145 -14.59 9.12 -11.41
CA ARG A 145 -13.85 7.97 -10.85
C ARG A 145 -12.62 8.42 -10.08
N THR A 146 -11.84 9.31 -10.68
CA THR A 146 -10.64 9.86 -10.03
C THR A 146 -10.99 10.63 -8.77
N PHE A 147 -12.02 11.46 -8.81
CA PHE A 147 -12.51 12.21 -7.65
C PHE A 147 -12.99 11.27 -6.53
N SER A 148 -13.85 10.30 -6.87
CA SER A 148 -14.36 9.30 -5.91
C SER A 148 -13.22 8.51 -5.26
N ARG A 149 -12.22 8.09 -6.06
CA ARG A 149 -11.02 7.41 -5.55
C ARG A 149 -10.22 8.28 -4.58
N VAL A 150 -9.97 9.53 -4.92
CA VAL A 150 -9.20 10.46 -4.07
C VAL A 150 -9.93 10.72 -2.75
N MET A 151 -11.25 10.96 -2.82
CA MET A 151 -12.06 11.19 -1.62
C MET A 151 -12.10 9.94 -0.73
N SER A 152 -12.26 8.77 -1.30
CA SER A 152 -12.30 7.51 -0.56
C SER A 152 -10.95 7.19 0.09
N ASN A 153 -9.85 7.26 -0.66
CA ASN A 153 -8.50 6.96 -0.16
C ASN A 153 -7.98 7.97 0.87
N GLY A 154 -8.59 9.14 0.96
CA GLY A 154 -8.31 10.12 2.02
C GLY A 154 -9.09 9.86 3.32
N SER A 155 -9.61 8.64 3.54
CA SER A 155 -10.40 8.27 4.73
C SER A 155 -9.87 6.95 5.31
N GLN A 156 -9.96 6.76 6.62
CA GLN A 156 -9.57 5.51 7.30
C GLN A 156 -10.52 4.36 6.98
N ALA A 157 -11.79 4.68 6.72
CA ALA A 157 -12.78 3.71 6.28
C ALA A 157 -13.81 4.36 5.35
N VAL A 158 -14.32 3.57 4.40
CA VAL A 158 -15.40 3.96 3.49
C VAL A 158 -16.61 3.10 3.76
N ILE A 159 -17.77 3.72 3.86
CA ILE A 159 -19.06 3.06 3.95
C ILE A 159 -19.71 3.07 2.56
N ALA A 160 -20.07 1.90 2.07
CA ALA A 160 -20.89 1.70 0.89
C ALA A 160 -22.27 1.16 1.31
N PRO A 161 -23.38 1.69 0.81
CA PRO A 161 -24.71 1.25 1.21
C PRO A 161 -25.09 -0.14 0.66
N SER A 162 -24.36 -0.64 -0.35
CA SER A 162 -24.62 -1.93 -0.99
C SER A 162 -23.36 -2.54 -1.58
N GLU A 163 -23.44 -3.84 -1.93
CA GLU A 163 -22.36 -4.54 -2.66
C GLU A 163 -22.08 -3.90 -4.01
N LYS A 164 -23.11 -3.50 -4.77
CA LYS A 164 -22.98 -2.77 -6.04
C LYS A 164 -22.08 -1.55 -5.89
N THR A 165 -22.34 -0.74 -4.88
CA THR A 165 -21.55 0.48 -4.61
C THR A 165 -20.12 0.14 -4.22
N LYS A 166 -19.91 -0.89 -3.39
CA LYS A 166 -18.58 -1.39 -3.02
C LYS A 166 -17.78 -1.83 -4.26
N GLN A 167 -18.38 -2.63 -5.12
CA GLN A 167 -17.72 -3.11 -6.34
C GLN A 167 -17.36 -1.97 -7.30
N ALA A 168 -18.23 -0.97 -7.43
CA ALA A 168 -17.94 0.23 -8.22
C ALA A 168 -16.71 0.99 -7.66
N LEU A 169 -16.64 1.18 -6.34
CA LEU A 169 -15.50 1.84 -5.69
C LEU A 169 -14.19 1.05 -5.88
N LEU A 170 -14.24 -0.28 -5.79
CA LEU A 170 -13.08 -1.13 -6.08
C LEU A 170 -12.62 -0.99 -7.54
N GLN A 171 -13.56 -0.94 -8.49
CA GLN A 171 -13.25 -0.69 -9.91
C GLN A 171 -12.66 0.71 -10.16
N TYR A 172 -13.00 1.70 -9.33
CA TYR A 172 -12.38 3.03 -9.38
C TYR A 172 -10.96 3.06 -8.81
N GLY A 173 -10.49 1.95 -8.21
CA GLY A 173 -9.19 1.84 -7.60
C GLY A 173 -9.12 2.41 -6.18
N VAL A 174 -10.21 2.32 -5.43
CA VAL A 174 -10.23 2.65 -4.00
C VAL A 174 -9.47 1.58 -3.24
N MET A 175 -8.50 2.00 -2.44
CA MET A 175 -7.64 1.15 -1.61
C MET A 175 -8.03 1.18 -0.13
N ALA A 176 -8.71 2.24 0.31
CA ALA A 176 -9.21 2.33 1.69
C ALA A 176 -10.19 1.18 2.00
N PRO A 177 -10.24 0.66 3.24
CA PRO A 177 -11.19 -0.38 3.64
C PRO A 177 -12.63 0.02 3.36
N ILE A 178 -13.38 -0.81 2.63
CA ILE A 178 -14.79 -0.54 2.27
C ILE A 178 -15.70 -1.50 3.02
N TYR A 179 -16.61 -0.94 3.81
CA TYR A 179 -17.59 -1.65 4.63
C TYR A 179 -18.99 -1.47 4.06
N ILE A 180 -19.78 -2.56 4.00
CA ILE A 180 -21.17 -2.51 3.58
C ILE A 180 -22.03 -2.21 4.80
N VAL A 181 -22.55 -0.99 4.83
CA VAL A 181 -23.44 -0.50 5.87
C VAL A 181 -24.71 0.08 5.20
N PRO A 182 -25.74 -0.72 4.99
CA PRO A 182 -26.98 -0.23 4.45
C PRO A 182 -27.60 0.85 5.34
N THR A 183 -28.11 1.89 4.71
CA THR A 183 -28.90 2.93 5.40
C THR A 183 -30.12 2.30 6.06
N GLY A 184 -30.30 2.60 7.34
CA GLY A 184 -31.45 2.16 8.10
C GLY A 184 -32.70 3.02 7.85
N LEU A 185 -33.82 2.42 8.16
CA LEU A 185 -35.14 3.05 8.11
C LEU A 185 -35.87 2.83 9.44
N ASP A 186 -36.68 3.80 9.83
CA ASP A 186 -37.73 3.54 10.84
C ASP A 186 -38.82 2.70 10.18
N LEU A 187 -38.66 1.38 10.31
CA LEU A 187 -39.62 0.42 9.72
C LEU A 187 -41.00 0.48 10.42
N SER A 188 -41.08 1.09 11.60
CA SER A 188 -42.36 1.22 12.32
C SER A 188 -43.32 2.17 11.60
N GLU A 189 -42.81 3.14 10.84
CA GLU A 189 -43.61 4.06 10.00
C GLU A 189 -44.40 3.28 8.93
N TYR A 190 -43.87 2.13 8.47
CA TYR A 190 -44.43 1.31 7.38
C TYR A 190 -45.24 0.11 7.88
N ASP A 191 -45.23 -0.18 9.20
CA ASP A 191 -46.03 -1.26 9.76
C ASP A 191 -47.52 -0.87 9.71
N ARG A 192 -48.29 -1.62 8.91
CA ARG A 192 -49.72 -1.37 8.73
C ARG A 192 -50.51 -1.28 10.05
N LYS A 193 -50.03 -1.92 11.14
CA LYS A 193 -50.67 -1.86 12.46
C LYS A 193 -50.61 -0.46 13.09
N ASN A 194 -49.66 0.35 12.65
CA ASN A 194 -49.47 1.72 13.14
C ASN A 194 -50.19 2.76 12.27
N LEU A 195 -50.79 2.34 11.14
CA LEU A 195 -51.49 3.24 10.21
C LEU A 195 -53.01 3.28 10.51
N ASP A 196 -53.59 4.46 10.28
CA ASP A 196 -55.06 4.61 10.34
C ASP A 196 -55.69 3.95 9.08
N GLU A 197 -56.40 2.86 9.30
CA GLU A 197 -57.02 2.06 8.23
C GLU A 197 -58.10 2.86 7.46
N ASN A 198 -58.76 3.84 8.10
CA ASN A 198 -59.71 4.72 7.42
C ASN A 198 -58.96 5.62 6.40
N ARG A 199 -57.77 6.11 6.77
CA ARG A 199 -56.94 6.90 5.85
C ARG A 199 -56.40 6.04 4.70
N VAL A 200 -56.00 4.81 4.97
CA VAL A 200 -55.58 3.86 3.92
C VAL A 200 -56.72 3.65 2.92
N GLN A 201 -57.97 3.41 3.42
CA GLN A 201 -59.13 3.20 2.58
C GLN A 201 -59.50 4.48 1.79
N SER A 202 -59.45 5.67 2.43
CA SER A 202 -59.78 6.91 1.76
C SER A 202 -58.90 7.23 0.53
N ILE A 203 -57.62 6.81 0.55
CA ILE A 203 -56.72 7.02 -0.59
C ILE A 203 -57.21 6.25 -1.82
N ARG A 204 -57.70 5.02 -1.67
CA ARG A 204 -58.28 4.25 -2.79
C ARG A 204 -59.53 4.94 -3.30
N GLU A 205 -60.43 5.39 -2.40
CA GLU A 205 -61.66 6.08 -2.75
C GLU A 205 -61.45 7.44 -3.42
N GLU A 206 -60.49 8.22 -2.93
CA GLU A 206 -60.08 9.53 -3.49
C GLU A 206 -59.57 9.38 -4.95
N LEU A 207 -58.90 8.27 -5.26
CA LEU A 207 -58.42 7.95 -6.61
C LEU A 207 -59.45 7.23 -7.49
N GLY A 208 -60.64 6.92 -6.95
CA GLY A 208 -61.75 6.30 -7.66
C GLY A 208 -61.67 4.79 -7.83
N PHE A 209 -60.81 4.12 -7.05
CA PHE A 209 -60.59 2.68 -7.13
C PHE A 209 -61.63 1.89 -6.34
N THR A 210 -62.00 0.72 -6.88
CA THR A 210 -62.90 -0.26 -6.29
C THR A 210 -62.13 -1.42 -5.67
N SER A 211 -62.84 -2.36 -5.09
CA SER A 211 -62.27 -3.61 -4.55
C SER A 211 -61.78 -4.59 -5.64
N GLU A 212 -62.23 -4.43 -6.87
CA GLU A 212 -61.86 -5.27 -8.01
C GLU A 212 -60.57 -4.78 -8.71
N ASP A 213 -60.18 -3.51 -8.46
CA ASP A 213 -59.02 -2.92 -9.11
C ASP A 213 -57.70 -3.39 -8.48
N HIS A 214 -56.76 -3.73 -9.35
CA HIS A 214 -55.39 -4.14 -9.05
C HIS A 214 -54.48 -2.93 -9.19
N ILE A 215 -53.82 -2.53 -8.10
CA ILE A 215 -53.03 -1.29 -8.06
C ILE A 215 -51.57 -1.56 -7.87
N VAL A 216 -50.76 -1.17 -8.84
CA VAL A 216 -49.32 -1.13 -8.80
C VAL A 216 -48.88 0.27 -8.45
N VAL A 217 -47.99 0.43 -7.47
CA VAL A 217 -47.47 1.75 -7.07
C VAL A 217 -45.99 1.91 -7.45
N PHE A 218 -45.66 3.06 -7.99
CA PHE A 218 -44.32 3.63 -8.06
C PHE A 218 -44.24 4.77 -7.07
N VAL A 219 -43.16 4.81 -6.27
CA VAL A 219 -42.87 5.94 -5.34
C VAL A 219 -41.47 6.45 -5.62
N GLY A 220 -41.32 7.75 -5.87
CA GLY A 220 -40.03 8.35 -6.11
C GLY A 220 -40.05 9.66 -6.88
N ARG A 221 -38.84 10.18 -7.13
CA ARG A 221 -38.69 11.36 -7.99
C ARG A 221 -39.00 10.97 -9.43
N ILE A 222 -39.80 11.80 -10.09
CA ILE A 222 -40.17 11.59 -11.52
C ILE A 222 -39.07 12.22 -12.37
N ALA A 223 -38.12 11.37 -12.81
CA ALA A 223 -36.95 11.76 -13.58
C ALA A 223 -36.49 10.60 -14.48
N LYS A 224 -35.77 10.92 -15.54
CA LYS A 224 -35.37 10.00 -16.64
C LYS A 224 -34.66 8.75 -16.09
N GLU A 225 -33.80 8.87 -15.09
CA GLU A 225 -33.05 7.76 -14.49
C GLU A 225 -33.96 6.72 -13.81
N LYS A 226 -35.21 7.03 -13.53
CA LYS A 226 -36.17 6.10 -12.93
C LYS A 226 -36.90 5.22 -13.97
N ALA A 227 -36.70 5.48 -15.24
CA ALA A 227 -37.21 4.70 -16.38
C ALA A 227 -38.72 4.36 -16.28
N ILE A 228 -39.54 5.37 -15.88
CA ILE A 228 -40.99 5.20 -15.61
C ILE A 228 -41.74 4.86 -16.92
N GLU A 229 -41.15 5.09 -18.10
CA GLU A 229 -41.67 4.64 -19.38
C GLU A 229 -41.93 3.14 -19.42
N ILE A 230 -41.13 2.31 -18.77
CA ILE A 230 -41.27 0.84 -18.80
C ILE A 230 -42.56 0.39 -18.10
N PRO A 231 -42.88 0.78 -16.85
CA PRO A 231 -44.16 0.44 -16.24
C PRO A 231 -45.37 1.05 -16.94
N ILE A 232 -45.29 2.28 -17.53
CA ILE A 232 -46.37 2.84 -18.32
C ILE A 232 -46.62 2.01 -19.58
N GLU A 233 -45.58 1.62 -20.30
CA GLU A 233 -45.68 0.73 -21.46
C GLU A 233 -46.23 -0.64 -21.08
N ALA A 234 -45.83 -1.21 -19.91
CA ALA A 234 -46.33 -2.48 -19.43
C ALA A 234 -47.86 -2.45 -19.17
N ILE A 235 -48.41 -1.34 -18.63
CA ILE A 235 -49.86 -1.13 -18.53
C ILE A 235 -50.52 -1.17 -19.89
N SER A 236 -49.93 -0.58 -20.92
CA SER A 236 -50.52 -0.59 -22.28
C SER A 236 -50.55 -1.97 -22.91
N LYS A 237 -49.67 -2.87 -22.52
CA LYS A 237 -49.55 -4.25 -23.00
C LYS A 237 -50.39 -5.25 -22.21
N ASN A 238 -50.83 -4.86 -21.02
CA ASN A 238 -51.61 -5.72 -20.14
C ASN A 238 -53.08 -5.68 -20.51
N ALA A 239 -53.66 -6.87 -20.61
CA ALA A 239 -55.06 -7.06 -21.03
C ALA A 239 -56.10 -6.82 -19.92
N ASP A 240 -55.66 -6.80 -18.66
CA ASP A 240 -56.56 -6.56 -17.51
C ASP A 240 -56.96 -5.08 -17.45
N PRO A 241 -58.27 -4.75 -17.67
CA PRO A 241 -58.74 -3.37 -17.59
C PRO A 241 -58.75 -2.82 -16.16
N HIS A 242 -58.71 -3.68 -15.15
CA HIS A 242 -58.67 -3.33 -13.74
C HIS A 242 -57.25 -3.10 -13.21
N LEU A 243 -56.23 -3.30 -14.03
CA LEU A 243 -54.84 -3.05 -13.64
C LEU A 243 -54.48 -1.57 -13.80
N HIS A 244 -54.15 -0.90 -12.70
CA HIS A 244 -53.79 0.51 -12.63
C HIS A 244 -52.38 0.70 -12.13
N LEU A 245 -51.71 1.76 -12.61
CA LEU A 245 -50.42 2.24 -12.12
C LEU A 245 -50.60 3.61 -11.41
N VAL A 246 -50.20 3.69 -10.15
CA VAL A 246 -50.16 4.95 -9.40
C VAL A 246 -48.73 5.42 -9.28
N ILE A 247 -48.44 6.60 -9.77
CA ILE A 247 -47.12 7.24 -9.74
C ILE A 247 -47.13 8.33 -8.67
N VAL A 248 -46.49 8.02 -7.51
CA VAL A 248 -46.43 8.91 -6.37
C VAL A 248 -45.10 9.65 -6.38
N GLY A 249 -45.13 10.97 -6.54
CA GLY A 249 -43.96 11.79 -6.57
C GLY A 249 -44.08 13.00 -7.49
N GLY A 250 -43.01 13.79 -7.50
CA GLY A 250 -42.88 14.94 -8.41
C GLY A 250 -41.48 14.96 -9.03
N GLY A 251 -41.33 15.69 -10.13
CA GLY A 251 -40.04 15.81 -10.81
C GLY A 251 -40.14 16.57 -12.13
N THR A 252 -38.99 16.76 -12.77
CA THR A 252 -38.85 17.55 -13.98
C THR A 252 -39.53 16.92 -15.20
N ASP A 253 -39.65 15.58 -15.20
CA ASP A 253 -40.14 14.82 -16.36
C ASP A 253 -41.61 14.42 -16.21
N MET A 254 -42.36 15.04 -15.28
CA MET A 254 -43.77 14.76 -15.02
C MET A 254 -44.62 14.91 -16.29
N GLU A 255 -44.49 16.03 -16.98
CA GLU A 255 -45.27 16.30 -18.22
C GLU A 255 -44.96 15.28 -19.32
N TYR A 256 -43.66 14.92 -19.45
CA TYR A 256 -43.25 13.90 -20.43
C TYR A 256 -43.93 12.55 -20.18
N TYR A 257 -44.03 12.09 -18.95
CA TYR A 257 -44.63 10.80 -18.62
C TYR A 257 -46.17 10.86 -18.71
N GLN A 258 -46.78 11.99 -18.42
CA GLN A 258 -48.21 12.21 -18.65
C GLN A 258 -48.55 12.15 -20.13
N ASP A 259 -47.72 12.77 -20.98
CA ASP A 259 -47.92 12.72 -22.43
C ASP A 259 -47.63 11.31 -23.00
N LEU A 260 -46.71 10.57 -22.42
CA LEU A 260 -46.43 9.18 -22.73
C LEU A 260 -47.65 8.28 -22.44
N ALA A 261 -48.32 8.45 -21.31
CA ALA A 261 -49.54 7.74 -20.95
C ALA A 261 -50.68 8.03 -21.96
N LYS A 262 -50.82 9.28 -22.41
CA LYS A 262 -51.75 9.65 -23.50
C LYS A 262 -51.39 8.96 -24.79
N LYS A 263 -50.11 8.93 -25.17
CA LYS A 263 -49.60 8.30 -26.40
C LYS A 263 -49.90 6.80 -26.44
N TYR A 264 -49.81 6.12 -25.29
CA TYR A 264 -50.15 4.70 -25.16
C TYR A 264 -51.62 4.42 -24.93
N ASN A 265 -52.51 5.44 -24.89
CA ASN A 265 -53.93 5.33 -24.60
C ASN A 265 -54.27 4.65 -23.28
N VAL A 266 -53.52 4.96 -22.25
CA VAL A 266 -53.66 4.40 -20.88
C VAL A 266 -53.83 5.46 -19.80
N SER A 267 -54.23 6.68 -20.16
CA SER A 267 -54.39 7.78 -19.22
C SER A 267 -55.49 7.53 -18.15
N ASP A 268 -56.41 6.64 -18.42
CA ASP A 268 -57.45 6.16 -17.50
C ASP A 268 -56.91 5.14 -16.49
N ARG A 269 -55.78 4.50 -16.80
CA ARG A 269 -55.15 3.49 -15.93
C ARG A 269 -53.82 3.94 -15.29
N VAL A 270 -53.28 5.11 -15.64
CA VAL A 270 -52.03 5.66 -15.08
C VAL A 270 -52.34 6.97 -14.35
N HIS A 271 -52.16 6.95 -13.05
CA HIS A 271 -52.55 8.05 -12.15
C HIS A 271 -51.29 8.72 -11.56
N PHE A 272 -51.24 10.05 -11.61
CA PHE A 272 -50.16 10.86 -11.06
C PHE A 272 -50.64 11.64 -9.86
N THR A 273 -50.09 11.38 -8.64
CA THR A 273 -50.55 12.07 -7.43
C THR A 273 -49.82 13.38 -7.18
N GLY A 274 -48.71 13.63 -7.86
CA GLY A 274 -47.83 14.71 -7.54
C GLY A 274 -47.03 14.42 -6.27
N LYS A 275 -46.33 15.44 -5.72
CA LYS A 275 -45.48 15.33 -4.54
C LYS A 275 -46.34 15.14 -3.27
N ILE A 276 -46.12 14.04 -2.58
CA ILE A 276 -46.77 13.71 -1.30
C ILE A 276 -45.78 13.99 -0.15
N PRO A 277 -46.25 14.57 0.99
CA PRO A 277 -45.44 14.70 2.21
C PRO A 277 -44.94 13.34 2.70
N LYS A 278 -43.72 13.30 3.28
CA LYS A 278 -43.05 12.06 3.72
C LYS A 278 -43.94 11.25 4.71
N GLU A 279 -44.57 11.93 5.64
CA GLU A 279 -45.43 11.33 6.65
C GLU A 279 -46.68 10.63 6.10
N ASN A 280 -47.03 10.86 4.86
CA ASN A 280 -48.18 10.22 4.18
C ASN A 280 -47.77 9.09 3.23
N ILE A 281 -46.50 8.92 2.94
CA ILE A 281 -46.00 7.92 1.94
C ILE A 281 -46.36 6.49 2.35
N ALA A 282 -46.25 6.16 3.65
CA ALA A 282 -46.56 4.85 4.18
C ALA A 282 -48.03 4.43 3.92
N TYR A 283 -48.96 5.41 3.96
CA TYR A 283 -50.37 5.17 3.64
C TYR A 283 -50.56 4.77 2.16
N TYR A 284 -49.80 5.36 1.24
CA TYR A 284 -49.84 4.99 -0.17
C TYR A 284 -49.32 3.59 -0.42
N TYR A 285 -48.19 3.20 0.23
CA TYR A 285 -47.75 1.80 0.18
C TYR A 285 -48.84 0.85 0.75
N ALA A 286 -49.42 1.18 1.90
CA ALA A 286 -50.44 0.34 2.53
C ALA A 286 -51.75 0.22 1.71
N ALA A 287 -52.10 1.26 0.92
CA ALA A 287 -53.34 1.30 0.14
C ALA A 287 -53.30 0.44 -1.11
N PHE A 288 -52.12 0.00 -1.63
CA PHE A 288 -51.97 -0.64 -2.93
C PHE A 288 -51.47 -2.09 -2.82
N ASP A 289 -51.39 -2.80 -3.97
CA ASP A 289 -51.21 -4.25 -3.97
C ASP A 289 -49.76 -4.69 -4.15
N CYS A 290 -48.97 -3.97 -4.95
CA CYS A 290 -47.57 -4.23 -5.18
C CYS A 290 -46.82 -2.97 -5.61
N PHE A 291 -45.50 -3.03 -5.53
CA PHE A 291 -44.60 -1.91 -5.88
C PHE A 291 -43.82 -2.22 -7.15
N VAL A 292 -43.55 -1.20 -7.98
CA VAL A 292 -42.70 -1.31 -9.17
C VAL A 292 -41.68 -0.18 -9.26
N SER A 293 -40.44 -0.52 -9.68
CA SER A 293 -39.49 0.46 -10.14
C SER A 293 -38.57 -0.13 -11.21
N ALA A 294 -38.33 0.62 -12.27
CA ALA A 294 -37.44 0.23 -13.37
C ALA A 294 -36.06 0.93 -13.31
N SER A 295 -35.76 1.60 -12.19
CA SER A 295 -34.49 2.30 -11.96
C SER A 295 -33.30 1.35 -11.96
N LEU A 296 -32.19 1.73 -12.64
CA LEU A 296 -30.87 1.07 -12.55
C LEU A 296 -29.83 1.92 -11.82
N SER A 297 -30.20 3.12 -11.40
CA SER A 297 -29.31 4.08 -10.71
C SER A 297 -29.40 4.01 -9.18
N GLU A 298 -30.00 2.94 -8.64
CA GLU A 298 -30.11 2.79 -7.18
C GLU A 298 -28.76 2.43 -6.56
N THR A 299 -28.43 3.08 -5.46
CA THR A 299 -27.28 2.71 -4.60
C THR A 299 -27.64 1.68 -3.55
N GLN A 300 -28.90 1.71 -3.07
CA GLN A 300 -29.44 0.77 -2.08
C GLN A 300 -30.89 0.35 -2.37
N GLY A 301 -31.65 1.20 -3.06
CA GLY A 301 -33.07 0.94 -3.33
C GLY A 301 -33.99 1.14 -2.11
N MET A 302 -33.90 2.32 -1.48
CA MET A 302 -34.69 2.64 -0.28
C MET A 302 -36.20 2.41 -0.48
N THR A 303 -36.75 2.83 -1.61
CA THR A 303 -38.20 2.66 -1.91
C THR A 303 -38.61 1.19 -2.03
N TYR A 304 -37.71 0.29 -2.41
CA TYR A 304 -37.97 -1.15 -2.37
C TYR A 304 -38.03 -1.66 -0.93
N ILE A 305 -37.17 -1.17 -0.03
CA ILE A 305 -37.17 -1.54 1.39
C ILE A 305 -38.44 -1.01 2.07
N GLU A 306 -38.86 0.22 1.77
CA GLU A 306 -40.12 0.82 2.24
C GLU A 306 -41.33 0.00 1.79
N ALA A 307 -41.37 -0.41 0.53
CA ALA A 307 -42.44 -1.25 -0.01
C ALA A 307 -42.49 -2.63 0.67
N LEU A 308 -41.32 -3.29 0.81
CA LEU A 308 -41.23 -4.58 1.53
C LEU A 308 -41.62 -4.45 3.00
N ALA A 309 -41.27 -3.36 3.67
CA ALA A 309 -41.67 -3.10 5.06
C ALA A 309 -43.19 -2.91 5.19
N SER A 310 -43.83 -2.33 4.19
CA SER A 310 -45.31 -2.25 4.09
C SER A 310 -45.96 -3.59 3.71
N GLY A 311 -45.17 -4.64 3.48
CA GLY A 311 -45.64 -5.96 3.06
C GLY A 311 -45.99 -6.08 1.58
N LEU A 312 -45.53 -5.17 0.72
CA LEU A 312 -45.73 -5.24 -0.73
C LEU A 312 -44.66 -6.11 -1.39
N LEU A 313 -45.10 -6.93 -2.37
CA LEU A 313 -44.14 -7.52 -3.30
C LEU A 313 -43.58 -6.44 -4.20
N VAL A 314 -42.29 -6.57 -4.54
CA VAL A 314 -41.62 -5.60 -5.37
C VAL A 314 -41.34 -6.15 -6.79
N PHE A 315 -41.60 -5.35 -7.80
CA PHE A 315 -41.23 -5.63 -9.18
C PHE A 315 -40.08 -4.72 -9.54
N GLY A 316 -38.90 -5.30 -9.75
CA GLY A 316 -37.68 -4.56 -9.98
C GLY A 316 -37.00 -4.92 -11.31
N ARG A 317 -36.53 -3.93 -12.04
CA ARG A 317 -35.64 -4.20 -13.16
C ARG A 317 -34.39 -4.88 -12.64
N ARG A 318 -33.87 -5.90 -13.36
CA ARG A 318 -32.75 -6.73 -12.88
C ARG A 318 -31.51 -5.86 -12.56
N ASP A 319 -31.17 -5.77 -11.28
CA ASP A 319 -30.06 -4.98 -10.75
C ASP A 319 -29.43 -5.69 -9.54
N GLU A 320 -28.13 -5.54 -9.34
CA GLU A 320 -27.36 -6.12 -8.23
C GLU A 320 -27.90 -5.68 -6.85
N VAL A 321 -28.40 -4.45 -6.74
CA VAL A 321 -28.97 -3.90 -5.49
C VAL A 321 -30.16 -4.71 -4.99
N LEU A 322 -30.90 -5.36 -5.90
CA LEU A 322 -32.09 -6.10 -5.55
C LEU A 322 -31.82 -7.55 -5.15
N LYS A 323 -30.60 -8.04 -5.29
CA LYS A 323 -30.21 -9.45 -5.06
C LYS A 323 -30.57 -9.95 -3.66
N ASP A 324 -30.41 -9.09 -2.65
CA ASP A 324 -30.73 -9.43 -1.25
C ASP A 324 -32.18 -9.13 -0.89
N LEU A 325 -32.91 -8.35 -1.69
CA LEU A 325 -34.28 -7.92 -1.44
C LEU A 325 -35.31 -8.79 -2.17
N VAL A 326 -35.00 -9.25 -3.38
CA VAL A 326 -35.95 -9.95 -4.25
C VAL A 326 -35.63 -11.46 -4.32
N ASP A 327 -36.48 -12.26 -3.66
CA ASP A 327 -36.57 -13.69 -3.90
C ASP A 327 -37.75 -13.95 -4.84
N GLU A 328 -37.47 -14.43 -6.07
CA GLU A 328 -38.43 -14.59 -7.16
C GLU A 328 -39.68 -15.38 -6.70
N GLY A 329 -40.84 -14.75 -6.87
CA GLY A 329 -42.16 -15.30 -6.50
C GLY A 329 -42.49 -15.28 -5.00
N ARG A 330 -41.60 -14.83 -4.11
CA ARG A 330 -41.82 -14.74 -2.65
C ARG A 330 -41.81 -13.29 -2.13
N SER A 331 -40.76 -12.53 -2.40
CA SER A 331 -40.70 -11.09 -2.03
C SER A 331 -40.81 -10.17 -3.25
N GLY A 332 -40.67 -10.70 -4.45
CA GLY A 332 -40.81 -9.90 -5.68
C GLY A 332 -40.57 -10.69 -6.94
N TYR A 333 -40.45 -9.95 -8.05
CA TYR A 333 -40.15 -10.46 -9.37
C TYR A 333 -39.14 -9.52 -10.07
N TYR A 334 -38.27 -10.12 -10.87
CA TYR A 334 -37.41 -9.38 -11.79
C TYR A 334 -38.08 -9.25 -13.16
N PHE A 335 -37.76 -8.17 -13.86
CA PHE A 335 -38.12 -7.97 -15.26
C PHE A 335 -36.99 -7.22 -15.98
N ASP A 336 -36.91 -7.41 -17.31
CA ASP A 336 -35.95 -6.71 -18.16
C ASP A 336 -36.63 -5.69 -19.07
N ASP A 337 -37.87 -5.94 -19.46
CA ASP A 337 -38.68 -5.05 -20.32
C ASP A 337 -40.18 -5.00 -19.91
N ALA A 338 -40.93 -4.16 -20.62
CA ALA A 338 -42.34 -3.95 -20.37
C ALA A 338 -43.23 -5.20 -20.65
N ASN A 339 -42.85 -6.09 -21.58
CA ASN A 339 -43.59 -7.32 -21.84
C ASN A 339 -43.43 -8.29 -20.68
N GLU A 340 -42.19 -8.52 -20.21
CA GLU A 340 -41.94 -9.38 -19.05
C GLU A 340 -42.64 -8.83 -17.81
N LEU A 341 -42.57 -7.53 -17.58
CA LEU A 341 -43.22 -6.88 -16.43
C LEU A 341 -44.74 -7.14 -16.45
N SER A 342 -45.40 -6.94 -17.60
CA SER A 342 -46.83 -7.21 -17.77
C SER A 342 -47.16 -8.69 -17.44
N GLN A 343 -46.39 -9.64 -17.97
CA GLN A 343 -46.58 -11.08 -17.68
C GLN A 343 -46.39 -11.41 -16.21
N LYS A 344 -45.38 -10.79 -15.53
CA LYS A 344 -45.17 -10.99 -14.10
C LYS A 344 -46.32 -10.43 -13.25
N TRP A 345 -46.95 -9.33 -13.68
CA TRP A 345 -48.17 -8.84 -13.02
C TRP A 345 -49.30 -9.85 -13.18
N ASP A 346 -49.52 -10.44 -14.38
CA ASP A 346 -50.53 -11.48 -14.57
C ASP A 346 -50.32 -12.67 -13.65
N VAL A 347 -49.05 -13.13 -13.49
CA VAL A 347 -48.69 -14.21 -12.54
C VAL A 347 -48.99 -13.83 -11.09
N PHE A 348 -48.74 -12.61 -10.71
CA PHE A 348 -49.00 -12.14 -9.34
C PHE A 348 -50.47 -12.00 -9.03
N PHE A 349 -51.23 -11.35 -9.92
CA PHE A 349 -52.64 -11.08 -9.71
C PHE A 349 -53.55 -12.31 -9.98
N SER A 350 -53.05 -13.34 -10.68
CA SER A 350 -53.72 -14.65 -10.75
C SER A 350 -53.79 -15.40 -9.42
N LYS A 351 -52.91 -15.05 -8.43
CA LYS A 351 -52.95 -15.59 -7.08
C LYS A 351 -54.17 -15.06 -6.34
N SER A 352 -54.79 -15.91 -5.53
CA SER A 352 -55.88 -15.52 -4.63
C SER A 352 -55.35 -14.45 -3.62
N LYS A 353 -56.28 -13.67 -3.08
CA LYS A 353 -55.98 -12.69 -2.02
C LYS A 353 -55.28 -13.34 -0.82
N VAL A 354 -55.74 -14.55 -0.43
CA VAL A 354 -55.13 -15.29 0.66
C VAL A 354 -53.67 -15.66 0.40
N GLU A 355 -53.33 -16.08 -0.83
CA GLU A 355 -51.96 -16.38 -1.21
C GLU A 355 -51.10 -15.12 -1.25
N ARG A 356 -51.61 -13.97 -1.79
CA ARG A 356 -50.89 -12.69 -1.77
C ARG A 356 -50.67 -12.21 -0.31
N ASP A 357 -51.65 -12.28 0.55
CA ASP A 357 -51.52 -11.88 1.97
C ASP A 357 -50.53 -12.76 2.73
N ALA A 358 -50.41 -14.05 2.39
CA ALA A 358 -49.40 -14.94 2.99
C ALA A 358 -47.95 -14.51 2.66
N LEU A 359 -47.72 -13.84 1.52
CA LEU A 359 -46.41 -13.35 1.12
C LEU A 359 -45.98 -12.07 1.87
N ARG A 360 -46.96 -11.30 2.41
CA ARG A 360 -46.67 -10.02 3.11
C ARG A 360 -45.69 -10.19 4.29
N ALA A 361 -45.89 -11.22 5.13
CA ALA A 361 -45.01 -11.48 6.27
C ALA A 361 -43.57 -11.80 5.82
N TYR A 362 -43.45 -12.48 4.67
CA TYR A 362 -42.14 -12.76 4.09
C TYR A 362 -41.47 -11.48 3.58
N CYS A 363 -42.20 -10.62 2.87
CA CYS A 363 -41.71 -9.32 2.42
C CYS A 363 -41.16 -8.50 3.61
N ILE A 364 -41.92 -8.38 4.69
CA ILE A 364 -41.52 -7.68 5.90
C ILE A 364 -40.25 -8.30 6.50
N SER A 365 -40.13 -9.62 6.54
CA SER A 365 -38.94 -10.29 7.10
C SER A 365 -37.64 -9.97 6.37
N LYS A 366 -37.70 -9.62 5.09
CA LYS A 366 -36.53 -9.21 4.28
C LYS A 366 -35.95 -7.87 4.72
N THR A 367 -36.71 -7.06 5.46
CA THR A 367 -36.27 -5.73 5.88
C THR A 367 -35.51 -5.71 7.20
N ALA A 368 -35.43 -6.83 7.92
CA ALA A 368 -34.75 -6.92 9.20
C ALA A 368 -33.30 -6.37 9.23
N PRO A 369 -32.47 -6.52 8.17
CA PRO A 369 -31.13 -5.94 8.11
C PRO A 369 -31.10 -4.42 7.97
N TYR A 370 -32.22 -3.77 7.67
CA TYR A 370 -32.33 -2.35 7.31
C TYR A 370 -33.00 -1.50 8.40
N THR A 371 -33.03 -1.97 9.63
CA THR A 371 -33.50 -1.16 10.78
C THR A 371 -32.50 -0.09 11.15
N GLU A 372 -32.99 0.99 11.77
CA GLU A 372 -32.14 2.09 12.31
C GLU A 372 -31.09 1.55 13.29
N SER A 373 -31.50 0.64 14.19
CA SER A 373 -30.59 0.02 15.17
C SER A 373 -29.46 -0.77 14.50
N MET A 374 -29.75 -1.58 13.47
CA MET A 374 -28.72 -2.29 12.73
C MET A 374 -27.78 -1.35 11.98
N PHE A 375 -28.31 -0.27 11.43
CA PHE A 375 -27.52 0.77 10.79
C PHE A 375 -26.52 1.40 11.76
N ALA A 376 -27.01 1.84 12.95
CA ALA A 376 -26.15 2.43 13.96
C ALA A 376 -25.08 1.46 14.47
N HIS A 377 -25.43 0.19 14.75
CA HIS A 377 -24.46 -0.80 15.22
C HIS A 377 -23.37 -1.08 14.19
N LYS A 378 -23.73 -1.20 12.91
CA LYS A 378 -22.75 -1.38 11.82
C LYS A 378 -21.86 -0.15 11.66
N ALA A 379 -22.43 1.05 11.71
CA ALA A 379 -21.66 2.31 11.62
C ALA A 379 -20.69 2.43 12.81
N LEU A 380 -21.13 2.10 14.04
CA LEU A 380 -20.27 2.09 15.22
C LEU A 380 -19.10 1.11 15.10
N SER A 381 -19.34 -0.08 14.53
CA SER A 381 -18.25 -1.03 14.27
C SER A 381 -17.20 -0.44 13.33
N VAL A 382 -17.65 0.28 12.28
CA VAL A 382 -16.72 0.95 11.35
C VAL A 382 -15.98 2.10 12.04
N TYR A 383 -16.66 2.89 12.89
CA TYR A 383 -16.02 3.97 13.65
C TYR A 383 -14.93 3.44 14.59
N ASN A 384 -15.23 2.39 15.35
CA ASN A 384 -14.26 1.75 16.23
C ASN A 384 -13.03 1.28 15.45
N GLN A 385 -13.25 0.58 14.34
CA GLN A 385 -12.15 0.11 13.49
C GLN A 385 -11.32 1.29 12.95
N ALA A 386 -11.97 2.33 12.43
CA ALA A 386 -11.30 3.52 11.92
C ALA A 386 -10.48 4.26 12.99
N ILE A 387 -11.00 4.34 14.22
CA ILE A 387 -10.31 4.95 15.36
C ILE A 387 -9.08 4.10 15.74
N ASP A 388 -9.23 2.79 15.83
CA ASP A 388 -8.14 1.89 16.20
C ASP A 388 -7.03 1.88 15.14
N ASP A 389 -7.39 1.83 13.86
CA ASP A 389 -6.44 1.89 12.75
C ASP A 389 -5.72 3.24 12.71
N TYR A 390 -6.46 4.34 12.92
CA TYR A 390 -5.87 5.67 12.99
C TYR A 390 -4.88 5.81 14.14
N LYS A 391 -5.22 5.33 15.33
CA LYS A 391 -4.34 5.39 16.51
C LYS A 391 -3.04 4.62 16.31
N ARG A 392 -3.08 3.51 15.57
CA ARG A 392 -1.89 2.69 15.26
C ARG A 392 -1.05 3.28 14.14
N ALA A 393 -1.65 4.05 13.22
CA ALA A 393 -0.97 4.61 12.06
C ALA A 393 0.02 5.73 12.44
N TYR A 394 0.88 6.05 11.49
CA TYR A 394 1.87 7.12 11.58
C TYR A 394 1.62 8.17 10.50
N HIS A 395 1.93 9.42 10.76
CA HIS A 395 1.99 10.44 9.72
C HIS A 395 3.43 10.94 9.50
N VAL A 396 3.76 11.27 8.27
CA VAL A 396 5.11 11.71 7.90
C VAL A 396 5.31 13.17 8.26
N GLU A 397 6.18 13.46 9.22
CA GLU A 397 6.53 14.82 9.62
C GLU A 397 7.69 15.38 8.78
N ARG A 398 8.74 14.57 8.56
CA ARG A 398 9.96 15.01 7.87
C ARG A 398 10.49 13.94 6.93
N ILE A 399 10.97 14.39 5.78
CA ILE A 399 11.59 13.56 4.74
C ILE A 399 13.01 14.04 4.50
N ARG A 400 13.99 13.13 4.47
CA ARG A 400 15.37 13.41 4.12
C ARG A 400 15.91 12.33 3.21
N MET A 401 16.29 12.71 1.98
CA MET A 401 16.95 11.80 1.05
C MET A 401 18.38 11.52 1.52
N VAL A 402 18.79 10.27 1.44
CA VAL A 402 20.12 9.77 1.82
C VAL A 402 20.53 8.68 0.85
N ASP A 403 21.13 9.05 -0.26
CA ASP A 403 21.58 8.15 -1.33
C ASP A 403 20.51 7.10 -1.75
N ASP A 404 20.72 5.83 -1.44
CA ASP A 404 19.81 4.73 -1.80
C ASP A 404 18.58 4.64 -0.89
N PHE A 405 18.50 5.43 0.16
CA PHE A 405 17.44 5.40 1.15
C PHE A 405 16.83 6.78 1.40
N VAL A 406 15.60 6.77 1.88
CA VAL A 406 14.94 7.96 2.41
C VAL A 406 14.76 7.78 3.92
N ARG A 407 15.25 8.74 4.69
CA ARG A 407 15.01 8.77 6.12
C ARG A 407 13.76 9.56 6.42
N LEU A 408 12.75 8.89 6.92
CA LEU A 408 11.52 9.51 7.40
C LEU A 408 11.60 9.75 8.92
N THR A 409 11.06 10.88 9.35
CA THR A 409 10.58 11.04 10.73
C THR A 409 9.08 10.96 10.66
N VAL A 410 8.51 9.94 11.27
CA VAL A 410 7.07 9.72 11.34
C VAL A 410 6.61 9.89 12.79
N MET A 411 5.42 10.43 12.98
CA MET A 411 4.81 10.62 14.29
C MET A 411 3.70 9.60 14.43
N ARG A 412 3.69 8.87 15.55
CA ARG A 412 2.59 7.98 15.88
C ARG A 412 1.36 8.79 16.28
N ASN A 413 0.21 8.47 15.72
CA ASN A 413 -0.99 9.29 15.91
C ASN A 413 -1.58 9.21 17.33
N CYS A 414 -1.34 8.14 18.09
CA CYS A 414 -1.90 7.99 19.43
C CYS A 414 -1.21 8.86 20.51
N ASP A 415 0.08 9.15 20.36
CA ASP A 415 0.89 9.81 21.39
C ASP A 415 1.85 10.87 20.84
N ASN A 416 1.87 11.06 19.52
CA ASN A 416 2.78 11.96 18.82
C ASN A 416 4.27 11.64 19.08
N GLU A 417 4.62 10.39 19.37
CA GLU A 417 6.02 10.01 19.51
C GLU A 417 6.73 9.94 18.14
N PRO A 418 7.90 10.58 18.01
CA PRO A 418 8.65 10.56 16.78
C PRO A 418 9.40 9.23 16.60
N VAL A 419 9.17 8.58 15.48
CA VAL A 419 9.90 7.38 15.06
C VAL A 419 10.72 7.72 13.81
N LYS A 420 11.99 7.32 13.80
CA LYS A 420 12.86 7.48 12.63
C LYS A 420 12.98 6.15 11.91
N VAL A 421 12.59 6.13 10.66
CA VAL A 421 12.62 4.95 9.82
C VAL A 421 13.36 5.25 8.52
N MET A 422 14.14 4.28 8.03
CA MET A 422 14.74 4.32 6.70
C MET A 422 13.94 3.40 5.78
N ILE A 423 13.67 3.88 4.60
CA ILE A 423 13.00 3.12 3.54
C ILE A 423 13.83 3.20 2.25
N PRO A 424 13.81 2.20 1.38
CA PRO A 424 14.42 2.28 0.06
C PRO A 424 13.87 3.45 -0.76
N THR A 425 14.70 4.06 -1.59
CA THR A 425 14.29 5.20 -2.43
C THR A 425 13.20 4.79 -3.42
N ASP A 426 13.26 3.58 -3.96
CA ASP A 426 12.25 3.08 -4.90
C ASP A 426 10.89 2.94 -4.20
N ASP A 427 10.84 2.32 -3.03
CA ASP A 427 9.61 2.20 -2.23
C ASP A 427 9.02 3.58 -1.89
N PHE A 428 9.88 4.56 -1.57
CA PHE A 428 9.43 5.93 -1.29
C PHE A 428 8.68 6.54 -2.48
N PHE A 429 9.18 6.37 -3.70
CA PHE A 429 8.52 6.89 -4.89
C PHE A 429 7.28 6.08 -5.28
N ASP A 430 7.33 4.76 -5.17
CA ASP A 430 6.21 3.87 -5.48
C ASP A 430 5.02 4.11 -4.56
N LEU A 431 5.28 4.31 -3.27
CA LEU A 431 4.27 4.66 -2.27
C LEU A 431 3.83 6.13 -2.34
N LYS A 432 4.47 6.95 -3.18
CA LYS A 432 4.18 8.39 -3.37
C LYS A 432 4.14 9.16 -2.04
N ILE A 433 5.09 8.88 -1.17
CA ILE A 433 5.15 9.46 0.17
C ILE A 433 5.44 10.96 0.09
N THR A 434 4.64 11.75 0.79
CA THR A 434 4.80 13.19 0.95
C THR A 434 4.71 13.56 2.43
N LYS A 435 4.97 14.81 2.78
CA LYS A 435 4.70 15.30 4.14
C LYS A 435 3.22 15.10 4.46
N ASP A 436 2.91 14.73 5.68
CA ASP A 436 1.59 14.38 6.20
C ASP A 436 0.93 13.13 5.58
N THR A 437 1.65 12.35 4.75
CA THR A 437 1.17 11.05 4.31
C THR A 437 0.95 10.15 5.52
N MET A 438 -0.22 9.50 5.57
CA MET A 438 -0.52 8.48 6.58
C MET A 438 0.06 7.15 6.14
N LEU A 439 0.82 6.53 7.04
CA LEU A 439 1.45 5.24 6.83
C LEU A 439 0.90 4.23 7.84
N ASP A 440 0.58 3.06 7.36
CA ASP A 440 0.10 1.96 8.19
C ASP A 440 1.18 1.50 9.18
N ALA A 441 0.77 1.08 10.38
CA ALA A 441 1.67 0.60 11.41
C ALA A 441 2.47 -0.62 10.94
N TYR A 442 1.84 -1.56 10.26
CA TYR A 442 2.51 -2.76 9.76
C TYR A 442 3.61 -2.43 8.75
N LEU A 443 3.38 -1.43 7.89
CA LEU A 443 4.40 -0.96 6.95
C LEU A 443 5.61 -0.36 7.69
N ILE A 444 5.36 0.47 8.70
CA ILE A 444 6.42 1.08 9.51
C ILE A 444 7.19 0.01 10.30
N ASP A 445 6.49 -0.94 10.91
CA ASP A 445 7.09 -2.03 11.67
C ASP A 445 8.00 -2.89 10.78
N ASN A 446 7.57 -3.24 9.57
CA ASN A 446 8.40 -3.95 8.60
C ASN A 446 9.68 -3.18 8.26
N TYR A 447 9.60 -1.87 8.02
CA TYR A 447 10.80 -1.08 7.77
C TYR A 447 11.67 -0.91 9.01
N LEU A 448 11.10 -0.89 10.22
CA LEU A 448 11.85 -0.87 11.46
C LEU A 448 12.62 -2.17 11.67
N ASP A 449 12.04 -3.31 11.34
CA ASP A 449 12.72 -4.62 11.39
C ASP A 449 13.91 -4.67 10.42
N MET A 450 13.82 -3.99 9.29
CA MET A 450 14.90 -3.89 8.30
C MET A 450 15.95 -2.81 8.61
N GLN A 451 15.82 -2.03 9.71
CA GLN A 451 16.72 -0.91 10.00
C GLN A 451 18.19 -1.31 10.18
N LEU A 452 18.44 -2.48 10.77
CA LEU A 452 19.79 -3.00 10.93
C LEU A 452 20.44 -3.26 9.56
N PHE A 453 19.71 -3.91 8.68
CA PHE A 453 20.13 -4.20 7.31
C PHE A 453 20.42 -2.92 6.51
N TYR A 454 19.51 -1.96 6.50
CA TYR A 454 19.70 -0.69 5.78
C TYR A 454 20.89 0.14 6.29
N LYS A 455 21.06 0.19 7.60
CA LYS A 455 22.25 0.84 8.20
C LYS A 455 23.54 0.12 7.85
N ALA A 456 23.52 -1.20 7.85
CA ALA A 456 24.67 -2.02 7.48
C ALA A 456 25.03 -1.84 6.01
N PHE A 457 24.03 -1.83 5.11
CA PHE A 457 24.21 -1.53 3.69
C PHE A 457 24.95 -0.20 3.48
N GLU A 458 24.49 0.89 4.10
CA GLU A 458 25.14 2.20 4.02
C GLU A 458 26.59 2.20 4.53
N LEU A 459 26.86 1.52 5.65
CA LEU A 459 28.20 1.45 6.22
C LEU A 459 29.14 0.59 5.37
N MET A 460 28.63 -0.52 4.83
CA MET A 460 29.39 -1.40 3.92
C MET A 460 29.67 -0.69 2.61
N LYS A 461 28.69 0.02 2.03
CA LYS A 461 28.86 0.86 0.83
C LYS A 461 29.98 1.89 1.02
N LYS A 462 29.94 2.68 2.10
CA LYS A 462 30.99 3.66 2.40
C LYS A 462 32.37 3.02 2.50
N ARG A 463 32.43 1.83 3.05
CA ARG A 463 33.69 1.09 3.21
C ARG A 463 34.24 0.63 1.85
N VAL A 464 33.41 0.09 1.00
CA VAL A 464 33.77 -0.35 -0.36
C VAL A 464 34.33 0.83 -1.17
N PHE A 465 33.70 2.00 -1.10
CA PHE A 465 34.18 3.20 -1.79
C PHE A 465 35.43 3.85 -1.17
N SER A 466 35.84 3.41 0.01
CA SER A 466 37.06 3.93 0.66
C SER A 466 38.32 3.14 0.30
N ASN A 467 38.22 1.85 0.01
CA ASN A 467 39.31 0.95 -0.33
C ASN A 467 38.79 -0.27 -1.10
N ASP A 468 39.70 -0.95 -1.79
CA ASP A 468 39.36 -2.22 -2.47
C ASP A 468 39.19 -3.34 -1.46
N TYR A 469 38.06 -4.00 -1.53
CA TYR A 469 37.74 -5.18 -0.73
C TYR A 469 37.17 -6.29 -1.60
N THR A 470 37.38 -7.54 -1.18
CA THR A 470 36.70 -8.69 -1.78
C THR A 470 35.32 -8.92 -1.18
N SER A 471 34.47 -9.66 -1.90
CA SER A 471 33.17 -10.11 -1.42
C SER A 471 33.28 -10.79 -0.04
N TYR A 472 34.22 -11.74 0.09
CA TYR A 472 34.49 -12.45 1.33
C TYR A 472 34.85 -11.50 2.50
N GLN A 473 35.74 -10.55 2.26
CA GLN A 473 36.17 -9.61 3.30
C GLN A 473 35.00 -8.74 3.79
N MET A 474 34.13 -8.35 2.89
CA MET A 474 32.97 -7.54 3.23
C MET A 474 31.88 -8.35 3.95
N VAL A 475 31.66 -9.62 3.58
CA VAL A 475 30.79 -10.54 4.34
C VAL A 475 31.31 -10.68 5.78
N GLN A 476 32.61 -10.94 5.95
CA GLN A 476 33.19 -11.04 7.29
C GLN A 476 33.10 -9.74 8.10
N TYR A 477 33.19 -8.60 7.43
CA TYR A 477 33.00 -7.28 8.06
C TYR A 477 31.54 -7.11 8.54
N GLY A 478 30.55 -7.42 7.70
CA GLY A 478 29.13 -7.36 8.04
C GLY A 478 28.78 -8.22 9.26
N LYS A 479 29.24 -9.47 9.26
CA LYS A 479 29.02 -10.42 10.35
C LYS A 479 29.70 -9.96 11.66
N LYS A 480 30.95 -9.56 11.59
CA LYS A 480 31.76 -9.28 12.79
C LYS A 480 31.46 -7.94 13.45
N TYR A 481 31.19 -6.92 12.67
CA TYR A 481 31.13 -5.52 13.13
C TYR A 481 29.75 -4.87 13.03
N LEU A 482 28.86 -5.39 12.16
CA LEU A 482 27.55 -4.79 11.92
C LEU A 482 26.38 -5.63 12.46
N GLY A 483 26.67 -6.83 12.97
CA GLY A 483 25.66 -7.70 13.59
C GLY A 483 24.73 -8.40 12.59
N LEU A 484 25.13 -8.47 11.31
CA LEU A 484 24.40 -9.20 10.28
C LEU A 484 24.60 -10.71 10.44
N ASP A 485 23.59 -11.49 10.11
CA ASP A 485 23.77 -12.91 9.84
C ASP A 485 24.43 -13.12 8.47
N GLU A 486 24.68 -14.38 8.11
CA GLU A 486 25.38 -14.69 6.86
C GLU A 486 24.57 -14.36 5.63
N ASP A 487 23.27 -14.68 5.65
CA ASP A 487 22.38 -14.46 4.52
C ASP A 487 22.19 -12.95 4.26
N GLN A 488 21.95 -12.16 5.31
CA GLN A 488 21.85 -10.71 5.21
C GLN A 488 23.13 -10.06 4.66
N ALA A 489 24.30 -10.56 5.09
CA ALA A 489 25.57 -10.04 4.59
C ALA A 489 25.78 -10.42 3.12
N LEU A 490 25.40 -11.64 2.70
CA LEU A 490 25.46 -12.09 1.33
C LEU A 490 24.52 -11.31 0.43
N ASP A 491 23.29 -11.01 0.86
CA ASP A 491 22.33 -10.22 0.11
C ASP A 491 22.90 -8.82 -0.23
N ILE A 492 23.51 -8.16 0.74
CA ILE A 492 24.17 -6.86 0.51
C ILE A 492 25.32 -6.99 -0.51
N ILE A 493 26.12 -8.04 -0.39
CA ILE A 493 27.25 -8.24 -1.29
C ILE A 493 26.78 -8.59 -2.70
N HIS A 494 25.72 -9.38 -2.82
CA HIS A 494 25.12 -9.69 -4.12
C HIS A 494 24.71 -8.40 -4.85
N GLU A 495 24.00 -7.51 -4.17
CA GLU A 495 23.63 -6.19 -4.69
C GLU A 495 24.86 -5.35 -5.10
N PHE A 496 25.93 -5.38 -4.28
CA PHE A 496 27.17 -4.65 -4.61
C PHE A 496 27.89 -5.24 -5.82
N MET A 497 27.82 -6.54 -6.01
CA MET A 497 28.37 -7.22 -7.21
C MET A 497 27.54 -6.91 -8.46
N GLU A 498 26.21 -6.92 -8.38
CA GLU A 498 25.32 -6.53 -9.48
C GLU A 498 25.56 -5.08 -9.93
N ARG A 499 25.81 -4.19 -8.98
CA ARG A 499 26.15 -2.79 -9.26
C ARG A 499 27.63 -2.58 -9.67
N HIS A 500 28.40 -3.63 -9.77
CA HIS A 500 29.85 -3.55 -10.05
C HIS A 500 30.64 -2.69 -9.03
N TRP A 501 30.19 -2.65 -7.77
CA TRP A 501 30.93 -1.99 -6.69
C TRP A 501 31.99 -2.90 -6.04
N ILE A 502 31.82 -4.20 -6.17
CA ILE A 502 32.79 -5.24 -5.81
C ILE A 502 32.92 -6.18 -7.02
N ASP A 503 34.19 -6.39 -7.42
CA ASP A 503 34.56 -7.37 -8.42
C ASP A 503 35.78 -8.14 -7.93
N ASP A 504 35.58 -9.36 -7.47
CA ASP A 504 36.65 -10.22 -6.94
C ASP A 504 37.69 -10.59 -8.00
N LYS A 505 37.27 -10.64 -9.28
CA LYS A 505 38.17 -10.93 -10.40
C LYS A 505 39.07 -9.73 -10.68
N GLU A 506 38.52 -8.54 -10.82
CA GLU A 506 39.26 -7.29 -10.99
C GLU A 506 40.23 -7.09 -9.82
N TYR A 507 39.75 -7.25 -8.58
CA TYR A 507 40.59 -7.19 -7.38
C TYR A 507 41.76 -8.13 -7.46
N ALA A 508 41.56 -9.40 -7.85
CA ALA A 508 42.61 -10.40 -7.92
C ALA A 508 43.69 -10.03 -8.95
N PHE A 509 43.29 -9.58 -10.13
CA PHE A 509 44.22 -9.17 -11.20
C PHE A 509 45.01 -7.93 -10.80
N ASP A 510 44.38 -6.89 -10.31
CA ASP A 510 45.02 -5.66 -9.91
C ASP A 510 46.01 -5.85 -8.76
N LYS A 511 45.59 -6.57 -7.71
CA LYS A 511 46.46 -6.84 -6.57
C LYS A 511 47.61 -7.78 -6.94
N ALA A 512 47.37 -8.77 -7.81
CA ALA A 512 48.42 -9.65 -8.28
C ALA A 512 49.49 -8.88 -9.07
N GLN A 513 49.08 -8.01 -10.00
CA GLN A 513 50.03 -7.16 -10.76
C GLN A 513 50.78 -6.18 -9.83
N ALA A 514 50.07 -5.49 -8.95
CA ALA A 514 50.68 -4.56 -8.00
C ALA A 514 51.73 -5.25 -7.11
N TRP A 515 51.38 -6.38 -6.45
CA TRP A 515 52.32 -7.09 -5.59
C TRP A 515 53.47 -7.71 -6.39
N HIS A 516 53.25 -8.17 -7.62
CA HIS A 516 54.28 -8.69 -8.47
C HIS A 516 55.28 -7.63 -8.91
N SER A 517 54.82 -6.42 -9.25
CA SER A 517 55.69 -5.27 -9.54
C SER A 517 56.54 -4.83 -8.32
N TYR A 518 56.00 -5.00 -7.11
CA TYR A 518 56.72 -4.75 -5.86
C TYR A 518 57.65 -5.90 -5.46
N GLY A 519 57.80 -6.92 -6.29
CA GLY A 519 58.78 -8.00 -6.10
C GLY A 519 58.29 -9.18 -5.28
N GLN A 520 56.98 -9.36 -5.10
CA GLN A 520 56.45 -10.53 -4.41
C GLN A 520 56.36 -11.73 -5.38
N PRO A 521 56.80 -12.91 -4.95
CA PRO A 521 56.72 -14.14 -5.76
C PRO A 521 55.27 -14.62 -5.91
N LYS A 522 54.98 -15.32 -7.00
CA LYS A 522 53.62 -15.86 -7.31
C LYS A 522 53.03 -16.67 -6.17
N MET A 523 53.83 -17.50 -5.43
CA MET A 523 53.33 -18.28 -4.30
C MET A 523 52.86 -17.41 -3.13
N GLN A 524 53.53 -16.29 -2.85
CA GLN A 524 53.08 -15.36 -1.81
C GLN A 524 51.81 -14.61 -2.26
N ILE A 525 51.72 -14.22 -3.52
CA ILE A 525 50.54 -13.60 -4.12
C ILE A 525 49.34 -14.54 -3.98
N CYS A 526 49.51 -15.82 -4.40
CA CYS A 526 48.49 -16.85 -4.24
C CYS A 526 47.97 -16.97 -2.81
N GLN A 527 48.87 -17.04 -1.82
CA GLN A 527 48.49 -17.11 -0.40
C GLN A 527 47.73 -15.89 0.09
N LYS A 528 48.08 -14.70 -0.41
CA LYS A 528 47.36 -13.47 -0.06
C LYS A 528 45.96 -13.42 -0.68
N LEU A 529 45.82 -13.80 -1.94
CA LEU A 529 44.52 -13.89 -2.61
C LEU A 529 43.62 -14.94 -1.96
N LYS A 530 44.15 -16.12 -1.60
CA LYS A 530 43.40 -17.13 -0.83
C LYS A 530 42.92 -16.60 0.53
N ARG A 531 43.75 -15.84 1.24
CA ARG A 531 43.34 -15.20 2.51
C ARG A 531 42.31 -14.10 2.33
N ALA A 532 42.27 -13.49 1.15
CA ALA A 532 41.26 -12.52 0.77
C ALA A 532 39.94 -13.18 0.36
N GLY A 533 39.90 -14.52 0.25
CA GLY A 533 38.70 -15.29 -0.08
C GLY A 533 38.46 -15.45 -1.58
N ILE A 534 39.49 -15.17 -2.40
CA ILE A 534 39.38 -15.39 -3.85
C ILE A 534 39.41 -16.88 -4.17
N VAL A 535 38.59 -17.32 -5.10
CA VAL A 535 38.48 -18.72 -5.54
C VAL A 535 39.68 -19.13 -6.39
N ASP A 536 39.99 -20.41 -6.36
CA ASP A 536 41.24 -20.94 -6.94
C ASP A 536 41.39 -20.71 -8.44
N ASP A 537 40.33 -20.82 -9.22
CA ASP A 537 40.33 -20.57 -10.68
C ASP A 537 40.68 -19.11 -11.03
N VAL A 538 40.09 -18.14 -10.30
CA VAL A 538 40.42 -16.73 -10.46
C VAL A 538 41.86 -16.41 -10.05
N ILE A 539 42.37 -17.08 -9.01
CA ILE A 539 43.78 -16.95 -8.59
C ILE A 539 44.69 -17.49 -9.69
N GLU A 540 44.39 -18.66 -10.26
CA GLU A 540 45.18 -19.25 -11.35
C GLU A 540 45.23 -18.30 -12.56
N ASP A 541 44.11 -17.76 -12.99
CA ASP A 541 44.00 -16.79 -14.08
C ASP A 541 44.86 -15.53 -13.78
N ALA A 542 44.73 -14.97 -12.58
CA ALA A 542 45.48 -13.76 -12.18
C ALA A 542 46.98 -14.04 -12.15
N LEU A 543 47.43 -15.22 -11.65
CA LEU A 543 48.83 -15.59 -11.63
C LEU A 543 49.38 -15.92 -13.03
N ALA A 544 48.57 -16.47 -13.93
CA ALA A 544 48.91 -16.74 -15.31
C ALA A 544 49.14 -15.44 -16.10
N SER A 545 48.42 -14.36 -15.78
CA SER A 545 48.59 -13.07 -16.43
C SER A 545 49.90 -12.33 -16.07
N LEU A 546 50.62 -12.76 -15.02
CA LEU A 546 51.84 -12.11 -14.55
C LEU A 546 53.03 -12.38 -15.45
N ASP A 547 53.76 -11.32 -15.81
CA ASP A 547 54.91 -11.36 -16.67
C ASP A 547 56.08 -12.16 -16.08
N VAL A 548 56.55 -13.14 -16.82
CA VAL A 548 57.61 -14.08 -16.40
C VAL A 548 58.97 -13.38 -16.27
N GLU A 549 59.25 -12.42 -17.17
CA GLU A 549 60.52 -11.68 -17.13
C GLU A 549 60.60 -10.73 -15.90
N THR A 550 59.47 -10.14 -15.51
CA THR A 550 59.36 -9.37 -14.24
C THR A 550 59.62 -10.25 -13.04
N GLU A 551 59.09 -11.48 -12.97
CA GLU A 551 59.33 -12.41 -11.89
C GLU A 551 60.81 -12.81 -11.81
N ARG A 552 61.42 -13.13 -12.95
CA ARG A 552 62.87 -13.42 -13.06
C ARG A 552 63.73 -12.26 -12.61
N SER A 553 63.41 -11.03 -13.07
CA SER A 553 64.13 -9.81 -12.65
C SER A 553 64.07 -9.57 -11.15
N ASN A 554 62.90 -9.77 -10.54
CA ASN A 554 62.70 -9.64 -9.08
C ASN A 554 63.50 -10.71 -8.31
N ALA A 555 63.50 -11.94 -8.78
CA ALA A 555 64.29 -13.04 -8.22
C ALA A 555 65.81 -12.71 -8.28
N ILE A 556 66.30 -12.22 -9.43
CA ILE A 556 67.68 -11.80 -9.60
C ILE A 556 68.06 -10.68 -8.63
N LYS A 557 67.23 -9.59 -8.51
CA LYS A 557 67.45 -8.51 -7.56
C LYS A 557 67.54 -9.01 -6.12
N LEU A 558 66.64 -9.91 -5.74
CA LEU A 558 66.65 -10.52 -4.40
C LEU A 558 67.88 -11.39 -4.20
N ALA A 559 68.20 -12.24 -5.16
CA ALA A 559 69.33 -13.14 -5.11
C ALA A 559 70.67 -12.40 -5.00
N ARG A 560 70.91 -11.31 -5.77
CA ARG A 560 72.08 -10.45 -5.61
C ARG A 560 72.22 -9.88 -4.20
N ARG A 561 71.14 -9.44 -3.60
CA ARG A 561 71.12 -8.90 -2.21
C ARG A 561 71.41 -10.01 -1.20
N LEU A 562 70.90 -11.24 -1.42
CA LEU A 562 71.15 -12.38 -0.52
C LEU A 562 72.57 -12.91 -0.68
N ALA A 563 73.14 -12.96 -1.88
CA ALA A 563 74.46 -13.44 -2.18
C ALA A 563 75.55 -12.72 -1.38
N HIS A 564 75.40 -11.37 -1.23
CA HIS A 564 76.35 -10.59 -0.45
C HIS A 564 76.49 -11.13 1.02
N SER A 565 75.48 -11.75 1.58
CA SER A 565 75.49 -12.34 2.95
C SER A 565 76.09 -13.73 3.02
N LEU A 566 76.40 -14.34 1.86
CA LEU A 566 76.83 -15.73 1.78
C LEU A 566 78.31 -15.90 1.52
N LYS A 567 79.10 -14.86 1.43
CA LYS A 567 80.54 -14.80 1.09
C LYS A 567 81.47 -15.65 2.02
N GLU A 568 80.95 -16.13 3.14
CA GLU A 568 81.65 -17.03 4.07
C GLU A 568 81.34 -18.52 3.85
N GLN A 569 80.75 -18.88 2.73
CA GLN A 569 80.43 -20.28 2.36
C GLN A 569 81.15 -20.65 1.10
N SER A 570 81.38 -21.96 0.89
CA SER A 570 81.92 -22.43 -0.40
C SER A 570 80.95 -22.09 -1.54
N SER A 571 81.45 -21.91 -2.76
CA SER A 571 80.66 -21.56 -3.94
C SER A 571 79.45 -22.49 -4.15
N ARG A 572 79.67 -23.80 -3.91
CA ARG A 572 78.60 -24.80 -3.96
C ARG A 572 77.51 -24.56 -2.89
N MET A 573 77.95 -24.28 -1.65
CA MET A 573 77.06 -24.03 -0.54
C MET A 573 76.33 -22.69 -0.71
N GLN A 574 77.02 -21.68 -1.26
CA GLN A 574 76.36 -20.39 -1.59
C GLN A 574 75.21 -20.59 -2.57
N ARG A 575 75.42 -21.33 -3.67
CA ARG A 575 74.36 -21.65 -4.63
C ARG A 575 73.22 -22.39 -3.99
N GLN A 576 73.50 -23.46 -3.23
CA GLN A 576 72.46 -24.24 -2.57
C GLN A 576 71.67 -23.42 -1.54
N THR A 577 72.37 -22.61 -0.78
CA THR A 577 71.73 -21.73 0.23
C THR A 577 70.90 -20.65 -0.45
N LEU A 578 71.36 -20.12 -1.56
CA LEU A 578 70.61 -19.12 -2.35
C LEU A 578 69.31 -19.71 -2.93
N VAL A 579 69.39 -20.89 -3.53
CA VAL A 579 68.21 -21.62 -4.03
C VAL A 579 67.23 -21.83 -2.85
N ASN A 580 67.68 -22.38 -1.74
CA ASN A 580 66.83 -22.63 -0.58
C ASN A 580 66.16 -21.32 -0.04
N LYS A 581 66.91 -20.23 0.03
CA LYS A 581 66.35 -18.93 0.44
C LYS A 581 65.34 -18.37 -0.55
N LEU A 582 65.58 -18.47 -1.83
CA LEU A 582 64.61 -18.07 -2.88
C LEU A 582 63.34 -18.88 -2.83
N VAL A 583 63.45 -20.22 -2.71
CA VAL A 583 62.31 -21.11 -2.54
C VAL A 583 61.52 -20.77 -1.26
N THR A 584 62.22 -20.58 -0.13
CA THR A 584 61.59 -20.17 1.11
C THR A 584 60.87 -18.82 1.00
N LYS A 585 61.35 -17.96 0.11
CA LYS A 585 60.69 -16.67 -0.22
C LYS A 585 59.53 -16.80 -1.19
N GLY A 586 59.28 -18.00 -1.73
CA GLY A 586 58.14 -18.33 -2.54
C GLY A 586 58.35 -18.31 -4.06
N TYR A 587 59.60 -18.29 -4.52
CA TYR A 587 59.95 -18.54 -5.92
C TYR A 587 59.93 -20.06 -6.21
N SER A 588 59.64 -20.45 -7.46
CA SER A 588 59.71 -21.86 -7.84
C SER A 588 61.15 -22.40 -7.77
N PHE A 589 61.30 -23.67 -7.47
CA PHE A 589 62.61 -24.31 -7.41
C PHE A 589 63.39 -24.16 -8.73
N GLU A 590 62.66 -24.29 -9.89
CA GLU A 590 63.26 -24.16 -11.20
C GLU A 590 63.81 -22.74 -11.45
N LEU A 591 63.02 -21.72 -11.17
CA LEU A 591 63.44 -20.33 -11.28
C LEU A 591 64.58 -20.01 -10.32
N ALA A 592 64.49 -20.46 -9.06
CA ALA A 592 65.53 -20.27 -8.05
C ALA A 592 66.85 -20.86 -8.45
N LYS A 593 66.85 -22.06 -9.10
CA LYS A 593 68.01 -22.72 -9.66
C LYS A 593 68.61 -21.92 -10.81
N GLN A 594 67.80 -21.59 -11.83
CA GLN A 594 68.26 -20.79 -12.97
C GLN A 594 68.86 -19.44 -12.55
N VAL A 595 68.23 -18.75 -11.61
CA VAL A 595 68.71 -17.46 -11.08
C VAL A 595 70.02 -17.63 -10.28
N SER A 596 70.15 -18.73 -9.50
CA SER A 596 71.40 -18.98 -8.77
C SER A 596 72.56 -19.28 -9.67
N GLU A 597 72.32 -19.87 -10.84
CA GLU A 597 73.32 -20.15 -11.89
C GLU A 597 73.67 -18.87 -12.65
N SER A 598 72.77 -17.91 -12.83
CA SER A 598 72.99 -16.68 -13.57
C SER A 598 73.69 -15.54 -12.78
N ILE A 599 73.84 -15.68 -11.48
CA ILE A 599 74.47 -14.67 -10.63
C ILE A 599 75.93 -14.99 -10.44
N GLU A 600 76.78 -13.97 -10.61
CA GLU A 600 78.19 -14.03 -10.22
C GLU A 600 78.29 -14.11 -8.72
N LEU A 601 78.76 -15.23 -8.24
CA LEU A 601 79.12 -15.48 -6.84
C LEU A 601 80.64 -15.32 -6.68
N ASP A 602 81.06 -15.17 -5.44
CA ASP A 602 82.50 -15.21 -5.12
C ASP A 602 82.96 -16.66 -5.24
N GLU A 603 83.55 -17.01 -6.40
CA GLU A 603 83.93 -18.40 -6.73
C GLU A 603 85.32 -18.77 -6.25
N ASN A 604 86.07 -17.86 -5.66
CA ASN A 604 87.34 -18.18 -5.06
C ASN A 604 87.15 -18.84 -3.69
N ASP A 605 86.97 -20.18 -3.69
CA ASP A 605 86.77 -20.95 -2.50
C ASP A 605 87.93 -20.85 -1.49
N ASP A 606 89.14 -20.60 -1.94
CA ASP A 606 90.34 -20.45 -1.11
C ASP A 606 90.28 -19.17 -0.26
N GLU A 607 89.95 -18.03 -0.92
CA GLU A 607 89.76 -16.78 -0.20
C GLU A 607 88.56 -16.81 0.75
N ALA A 608 87.43 -17.45 0.34
CA ALA A 608 86.27 -17.62 1.17
C ALA A 608 86.55 -18.51 2.34
N LEU A 609 87.36 -19.55 2.17
CA LEU A 609 87.79 -20.43 3.28
C LEU A 609 88.71 -19.63 4.28
N GLN A 610 89.69 -18.87 3.77
CA GLN A 610 90.55 -18.02 4.64
C GLN A 610 89.71 -17.05 5.46
N ARG A 611 88.78 -16.32 4.85
CA ARG A 611 87.86 -15.42 5.56
C ARG A 611 87.04 -16.16 6.63
N THR A 612 86.57 -17.36 6.32
CA THR A 612 85.73 -18.17 7.21
C THR A 612 86.57 -18.74 8.38
N ILE A 613 87.78 -19.18 8.11
CA ILE A 613 88.72 -19.62 9.17
C ILE A 613 89.05 -18.43 10.06
N ALA A 614 89.40 -17.29 9.51
CA ALA A 614 89.74 -16.09 10.31
C ALA A 614 88.58 -15.66 11.25
N LYS A 615 87.32 -15.77 10.74
CA LYS A 615 86.15 -15.51 11.59
C LYS A 615 85.94 -16.59 12.63
N ALA A 616 86.10 -17.87 12.30
CA ALA A 616 85.99 -18.99 13.24
C ALA A 616 87.06 -18.95 14.31
N LYS A 617 88.28 -18.55 13.97
CA LYS A 617 89.37 -18.30 14.94
C LYS A 617 89.00 -17.27 16.00
N ARG A 618 88.38 -16.17 15.62
CA ARG A 618 87.88 -15.12 16.56
C ARG A 618 86.73 -15.68 17.42
N LEU A 619 85.80 -16.45 16.81
CA LEU A 619 84.63 -16.99 17.51
C LEU A 619 85.02 -18.01 18.58
N TYR A 620 86.04 -18.81 18.30
CA TYR A 620 86.49 -19.88 19.20
C TYR A 620 87.83 -19.57 19.92
N ALA A 621 88.21 -18.31 20.05
CA ALA A 621 89.48 -17.85 20.65
C ALA A 621 89.71 -18.32 22.09
N THR A 622 88.63 -18.60 22.82
CA THR A 622 88.68 -18.99 24.25
C THR A 622 88.99 -20.46 24.48
N PHE A 623 89.01 -21.28 23.42
CA PHE A 623 89.28 -22.73 23.52
C PHE A 623 90.81 -23.03 23.37
N ASP A 624 91.26 -24.13 24.00
CA ASP A 624 92.59 -24.67 23.78
C ASP A 624 92.77 -25.09 22.31
N GLN A 625 94.04 -25.10 21.83
CA GLN A 625 94.36 -25.22 20.42
C GLN A 625 93.79 -26.45 19.76
N PRO A 626 93.84 -27.67 20.34
CA PRO A 626 93.26 -28.88 19.71
C PRO A 626 91.73 -28.77 19.58
N LYS A 627 91.02 -28.35 20.59
CA LYS A 627 89.57 -28.18 20.57
C LYS A 627 89.12 -27.02 19.66
N ARG A 628 89.92 -25.95 19.63
CA ARG A 628 89.69 -24.79 18.77
C ARG A 628 89.75 -25.23 17.26
N ASN A 629 90.84 -25.94 16.91
CA ASN A 629 91.00 -26.42 15.56
C ASN A 629 89.84 -27.36 15.15
N GLN A 630 89.41 -28.29 15.99
CA GLN A 630 88.26 -29.14 15.77
C GLN A 630 86.93 -28.36 15.57
N LYS A 631 86.72 -27.30 16.38
CA LYS A 631 85.51 -26.43 16.23
C LYS A 631 85.59 -25.63 14.96
N ILE A 632 86.71 -25.06 14.57
CA ILE A 632 86.93 -24.36 13.30
C ILE A 632 86.71 -25.31 12.14
N GLN A 633 87.21 -26.53 12.17
CA GLN A 633 87.01 -27.52 11.15
C GLN A 633 85.50 -27.85 10.97
N THR A 634 84.83 -28.12 12.10
CA THR A 634 83.39 -28.38 12.12
C THR A 634 82.59 -27.16 11.58
N TYR A 635 82.96 -25.91 11.90
CA TYR A 635 82.35 -24.68 11.43
C TYR A 635 82.47 -24.51 9.88
N CYS A 636 83.74 -24.74 9.38
CA CYS A 636 84.02 -24.60 7.95
C CYS A 636 83.36 -25.73 7.12
N VAL A 637 83.31 -26.96 7.64
CA VAL A 637 82.56 -28.07 7.00
C VAL A 637 81.03 -27.74 6.87
N ARG A 638 80.47 -27.14 7.94
CA ARG A 638 79.07 -26.67 7.87
C ARG A 638 78.87 -25.53 6.90
N LYS A 639 79.93 -24.84 6.53
CA LYS A 639 79.94 -23.80 5.50
C LYS A 639 80.21 -24.34 4.09
N GLY A 640 80.40 -25.65 3.98
CA GLY A 640 80.49 -26.37 2.69
C GLY A 640 81.95 -26.57 2.18
N PHE A 641 82.95 -26.25 2.95
CA PHE A 641 84.36 -26.43 2.59
C PHE A 641 84.81 -27.86 2.76
N ASN A 642 85.77 -28.30 1.93
CA ASN A 642 86.32 -29.64 2.00
C ASN A 642 87.25 -29.78 3.18
N ILE A 643 87.19 -30.90 3.90
CA ILE A 643 88.02 -31.19 5.09
C ILE A 643 89.49 -31.12 4.75
N SER A 644 89.97 -31.63 3.60
CA SER A 644 91.35 -31.59 3.18
C SER A 644 91.86 -30.16 3.02
N ALA A 645 91.10 -29.27 2.32
CA ALA A 645 91.51 -27.86 2.17
C ALA A 645 91.54 -27.11 3.53
N ILE A 646 90.56 -27.43 4.41
CA ILE A 646 90.56 -26.82 5.78
C ILE A 646 91.79 -27.20 6.57
N LYS A 647 92.23 -28.47 6.49
CA LYS A 647 93.46 -28.96 7.18
C LYS A 647 94.73 -28.32 6.64
N GLU A 648 94.83 -28.25 5.28
CA GLU A 648 95.97 -27.61 4.60
C GLU A 648 96.20 -26.18 5.08
N VAL A 649 95.12 -25.36 5.16
CA VAL A 649 95.22 -23.96 5.58
C VAL A 649 95.53 -23.89 7.07
N LEU A 650 94.99 -24.78 7.91
CA LEU A 650 95.26 -24.77 9.34
C LEU A 650 96.67 -25.28 9.74
N GLU A 651 97.26 -26.23 8.91
CA GLU A 651 98.63 -26.80 9.09
C GLU A 651 99.66 -25.85 8.55
N GLY A 652 99.45 -25.21 7.37
CA GLY A 652 100.37 -24.24 6.75
C GLY A 652 100.58 -22.95 7.51
N GLU A 653 99.71 -22.64 8.50
CA GLU A 653 99.88 -21.50 9.39
C GLU A 653 100.58 -21.91 10.70
N SER A 654 100.97 -23.20 10.86
CA SER A 654 101.65 -23.76 12.08
C SER A 654 103.19 -23.93 11.85
N GLU A 655 103.65 -23.66 10.58
CA GLU A 655 105.05 -23.48 10.26
C GLU A 655 105.43 -22.00 10.30
#